data_885e9ffad3e322d4e06bf3fbc0537773
#
_entry.id   885e9ffad3e322d4e06bf3fbc0537773
#
_cell.length_a   1.000
_cell.length_b   1.000
_cell.length_c   1.000
_cell.angle_alpha   90.00
_cell.angle_beta   90.00
_cell.angle_gamma   90.00
#
_symmetry.space_group_name_H-M   'P 1'
#
loop_
_entity.id
_entity.type
_entity.pdbx_description
1 polymer ?
#
loop_
_entity_poly.entity_id
_entity_poly.type
_entity_poly.pdbx_seq_one_letter_code
_entity_poly.pdbx_strand_id
1 'polypeptide(L)'
;MNHLPEPAPCPATVTRSGPLTWVQQWHWFERTIPAPRRVNPTPLADHCHVPPPATVADIHAALASLTARHEALRTTVDPLRPIQHVHRADWAPLPVDHVDVPAVDAGTLEAATAELAARPIDPEREPPWRARVLIEAGKPRAVLVAAHHVVIDGWGLAVLINQLHDQLRGDNVPLISVHPLDTVAAQLPERARAAEREWLMRLASNPTGVLAPFGGTDGGGGRHRLQHRSADAYDDLDRVARRYRASPEAVVLAALAHDVATRTGEHRFLASVVVSNRARAALRNSIGVRALTVPVQIDLRPGAAFGEVAASVVTASAAAYRHGRWRPAELVAAQARMDRRRGVVTVPAIEYNCYSWPRDYLVPARNTPPDGSATWISSAPDEPCETLYVDFSRDAGFITLDVTVGDHLLDAEQALALPARLCGLLRELADGAECPVPARPLTPAASGWWRASQGWVSLTRVGDVLRSHPGVLDATVAPGVDTAGDGGEPHLVAHARVAPDVTPDDVHRHVLDQLGEVPGIMAPGRYVLSPAGLEPGRPPDRFRTATGGATTPRIPSRPPATDTERALAAAVAAVGPGGLPAGTFHSPDAVDMNRCLADHGVTLVAIPRLLALLHQSGFTGIASDELAGTASLGHLAAALEPLPTRAHHGGEASP
;
A
#
# COMPACT_ATOMS: atom_id res chain seq x y z
N MET A 1 -2.74 -8.28 36.24
CA MET A 1 -1.50 -8.58 35.48
C MET A 1 -1.82 -9.78 34.58
N ASN A 2 -2.35 -9.54 33.39
CA ASN A 2 -2.56 -10.60 32.42
C ASN A 2 -1.25 -10.84 31.69
N HIS A 3 -0.52 -11.87 32.09
CA HIS A 3 0.63 -12.35 31.33
C HIS A 3 0.13 -12.89 29.99
N LEU A 4 0.69 -12.37 28.89
CA LEU A 4 0.61 -13.09 27.62
C LEU A 4 1.11 -14.52 27.87
N PRO A 5 0.55 -15.54 27.23
CA PRO A 5 1.09 -16.88 27.34
C PRO A 5 2.59 -16.86 27.05
N GLU A 6 3.37 -17.54 27.86
CA GLU A 6 4.79 -17.74 27.58
C GLU A 6 4.93 -18.24 26.14
N PRO A 7 5.97 -17.76 25.42
CA PRO A 7 6.18 -18.20 24.04
C PRO A 7 6.22 -19.74 24.03
N ALA A 8 5.41 -20.34 23.17
CA ALA A 8 5.48 -21.78 22.95
C ALA A 8 6.96 -22.17 22.69
N PRO A 9 7.44 -23.26 23.25
CA PRO A 9 8.82 -23.69 23.05
C PRO A 9 9.08 -23.80 21.55
N CYS A 10 10.22 -23.25 21.11
CA CYS A 10 10.62 -23.22 19.71
C CYS A 10 10.57 -24.69 19.17
N PRO A 11 9.84 -24.99 18.09
CA PRO A 11 9.73 -26.34 17.58
C PRO A 11 11.12 -26.96 17.36
N ALA A 12 11.30 -28.23 17.65
CA ALA A 12 12.59 -28.95 17.46
C ALA A 12 13.11 -28.92 16.00
N THR A 13 12.27 -28.48 15.07
CA THR A 13 12.60 -28.29 13.65
C THR A 13 13.28 -26.98 13.32
N VAL A 14 13.28 -26.00 14.24
CA VAL A 14 13.87 -24.66 14.01
C VAL A 14 15.38 -24.73 14.18
N THR A 15 16.10 -24.27 13.16
CA THR A 15 17.58 -24.20 13.14
C THR A 15 18.13 -22.82 13.45
N ARG A 16 17.38 -21.77 13.09
CA ARG A 16 17.74 -20.35 13.32
C ARG A 16 16.50 -19.54 13.63
N SER A 17 16.62 -18.55 14.50
CA SER A 17 15.57 -17.55 14.76
C SER A 17 16.17 -16.16 14.87
N GLY A 18 15.40 -15.16 14.51
CA GLY A 18 15.82 -13.77 14.67
C GLY A 18 14.74 -12.79 14.24
N PRO A 19 15.01 -11.49 14.34
CA PRO A 19 14.03 -10.46 13.95
C PRO A 19 13.66 -10.58 12.47
N LEU A 20 12.44 -10.16 12.15
CA LEU A 20 12.05 -9.88 10.76
C LEU A 20 12.89 -8.73 10.21
N THR A 21 13.25 -8.80 8.93
CA THR A 21 13.78 -7.62 8.22
C THR A 21 12.72 -6.52 8.18
N TRP A 22 13.14 -5.26 7.98
CA TRP A 22 12.19 -4.14 7.94
C TRP A 22 11.08 -4.33 6.89
N VAL A 23 11.43 -4.89 5.73
CA VAL A 23 10.43 -5.16 4.68
C VAL A 23 9.48 -6.30 5.09
N GLN A 24 10.01 -7.37 5.71
CA GLN A 24 9.18 -8.43 6.25
C GLN A 24 8.19 -7.92 7.30
N GLN A 25 8.58 -6.93 8.13
CA GLN A 25 7.69 -6.33 9.12
C GLN A 25 6.45 -5.69 8.48
N TRP A 26 6.61 -5.07 7.30
CA TRP A 26 5.48 -4.53 6.53
C TRP A 26 4.51 -5.63 6.11
N HIS A 27 4.99 -6.65 5.40
CA HIS A 27 4.14 -7.75 4.93
C HIS A 27 3.59 -8.63 6.08
N TRP A 28 4.30 -8.66 7.21
CA TRP A 28 3.82 -9.30 8.42
C TRP A 28 2.66 -8.52 9.06
N PHE A 29 2.72 -7.19 9.07
CA PHE A 29 1.60 -6.33 9.47
C PHE A 29 0.45 -6.41 8.46
N GLU A 30 0.73 -6.28 7.16
CA GLU A 30 -0.26 -6.27 6.07
C GLU A 30 -1.18 -7.49 6.09
N ARG A 31 -0.70 -8.67 6.55
CA ARG A 31 -1.53 -9.87 6.72
C ARG A 31 -2.65 -9.70 7.75
N THR A 32 -2.54 -8.75 8.67
CA THR A 32 -3.56 -8.45 9.68
C THR A 32 -4.64 -7.49 9.18
N ILE A 33 -4.44 -6.87 8.03
CA ILE A 33 -5.43 -6.02 7.37
C ILE A 33 -6.54 -6.93 6.80
N PRO A 34 -7.82 -6.62 7.04
CA PRO A 34 -8.93 -7.36 6.44
C PRO A 34 -8.83 -7.44 4.91
N ALA A 35 -9.21 -8.57 4.32
CA ALA A 35 -9.05 -8.84 2.89
C ALA A 35 -9.59 -7.74 1.96
N PRO A 36 -10.77 -7.12 2.17
CA PRO A 36 -11.27 -6.06 1.31
C PRO A 36 -10.35 -4.82 1.26
N ARG A 37 -9.67 -4.50 2.37
CA ARG A 37 -8.80 -3.32 2.49
C ARG A 37 -7.35 -3.59 2.09
N ARG A 38 -6.99 -4.85 1.79
CA ARG A 38 -5.63 -5.23 1.43
C ARG A 38 -5.34 -4.93 -0.03
N VAL A 39 -4.40 -4.03 -0.31
CA VAL A 39 -4.07 -3.58 -1.67
C VAL A 39 -3.32 -4.66 -2.45
N ASN A 40 -2.36 -5.34 -1.83
CA ASN A 40 -1.54 -6.37 -2.46
C ASN A 40 -2.08 -7.77 -2.17
N PRO A 41 -2.51 -8.53 -3.20
CA PRO A 41 -2.88 -9.92 -2.98
C PRO A 41 -1.66 -10.72 -2.52
N THR A 42 -1.82 -11.47 -1.45
CA THR A 42 -0.90 -12.52 -1.04
C THR A 42 -1.62 -13.84 -1.24
N PRO A 43 -1.01 -14.87 -1.83
CA PRO A 43 0.39 -15.04 -2.25
C PRO A 43 0.71 -14.48 -3.65
N LEU A 44 2.02 -14.26 -3.91
CA LEU A 44 2.54 -14.04 -5.27
C LEU A 44 2.63 -15.39 -5.98
N ALA A 45 2.26 -15.45 -7.27
CA ALA A 45 2.34 -16.69 -8.04
C ALA A 45 2.92 -16.44 -9.45
N ASP A 46 3.65 -17.45 -9.93
CA ASP A 46 4.20 -17.49 -11.29
C ASP A 46 4.42 -18.95 -11.70
N HIS A 47 4.80 -19.20 -12.94
CA HIS A 47 4.96 -20.57 -13.46
C HIS A 47 6.19 -20.69 -14.37
N CYS A 48 6.65 -21.93 -14.57
CA CYS A 48 7.59 -22.28 -15.63
C CYS A 48 7.15 -23.52 -16.39
N HIS A 49 7.63 -23.65 -17.63
CA HIS A 49 7.52 -24.87 -18.38
C HIS A 49 8.43 -25.97 -17.83
N VAL A 50 7.99 -27.20 -17.98
CA VAL A 50 8.80 -28.39 -17.73
C VAL A 50 9.50 -28.79 -19.03
N PRO A 51 10.84 -28.65 -19.12
CA PRO A 51 11.60 -29.04 -20.30
C PRO A 51 11.64 -30.57 -20.40
N PRO A 52 11.38 -31.17 -21.59
CA PRO A 52 11.60 -32.61 -21.78
C PRO A 52 13.09 -32.97 -21.63
N PRO A 53 13.44 -34.13 -21.05
CA PRO A 53 12.58 -35.24 -20.63
C PRO A 53 12.17 -35.24 -19.14
N ALA A 54 12.24 -34.10 -18.45
CA ALA A 54 12.01 -34.02 -17.00
C ALA A 54 10.66 -34.65 -16.59
N THR A 55 10.70 -35.38 -15.48
CA THR A 55 9.57 -36.12 -14.90
C THR A 55 9.02 -35.43 -13.67
N VAL A 56 7.88 -35.92 -13.16
CA VAL A 56 7.33 -35.46 -11.88
C VAL A 56 8.32 -35.70 -10.73
N ALA A 57 9.09 -36.80 -10.76
CA ALA A 57 10.11 -37.06 -9.75
C ALA A 57 11.25 -36.03 -9.79
N ASP A 58 11.66 -35.59 -10.98
CA ASP A 58 12.69 -34.56 -11.15
C ASP A 58 12.18 -33.20 -10.62
N ILE A 59 10.89 -32.88 -10.82
CA ILE A 59 10.26 -31.67 -10.27
C ILE A 59 10.29 -31.70 -8.73
N HIS A 60 9.90 -32.82 -8.11
CA HIS A 60 9.96 -32.96 -6.66
C HIS A 60 11.40 -32.84 -6.13
N ALA A 61 12.38 -33.47 -6.79
CA ALA A 61 13.78 -33.37 -6.43
C ALA A 61 14.32 -31.92 -6.53
N ALA A 62 13.95 -31.20 -7.60
CA ALA A 62 14.32 -29.81 -7.80
C ALA A 62 13.71 -28.90 -6.71
N LEU A 63 12.42 -29.03 -6.42
CA LEU A 63 11.75 -28.26 -5.37
C LEU A 63 12.31 -28.56 -3.98
N ALA A 64 12.63 -29.82 -3.67
CA ALA A 64 13.30 -30.21 -2.43
C ALA A 64 14.68 -29.55 -2.31
N SER A 65 15.47 -29.61 -3.39
CA SER A 65 16.78 -28.97 -3.47
C SER A 65 16.70 -27.45 -3.24
N LEU A 66 15.74 -26.76 -3.89
CA LEU A 66 15.54 -25.33 -3.71
C LEU A 66 15.07 -24.97 -2.30
N THR A 67 14.20 -25.80 -1.70
CA THR A 67 13.74 -25.62 -0.30
C THR A 67 14.91 -25.77 0.69
N ALA A 68 15.79 -26.74 0.47
CA ALA A 68 16.97 -26.91 1.29
C ALA A 68 17.94 -25.72 1.15
N ARG A 69 18.09 -25.23 -0.07
CA ARG A 69 19.00 -24.15 -0.45
C ARG A 69 18.58 -22.76 0.04
N HIS A 70 17.27 -22.45 0.00
CA HIS A 70 16.73 -21.13 0.32
C HIS A 70 16.02 -21.13 1.68
N GLU A 71 16.63 -20.46 2.68
CA GLU A 71 15.99 -20.36 4.00
C GLU A 71 14.59 -19.74 3.94
N ALA A 72 14.35 -18.77 3.05
CA ALA A 72 13.05 -18.14 2.87
C ALA A 72 11.92 -19.14 2.62
N LEU A 73 12.17 -20.24 1.90
CA LEU A 73 11.16 -21.27 1.58
C LEU A 73 10.84 -22.21 2.77
N ARG A 74 11.58 -22.12 3.85
CA ARG A 74 11.39 -22.91 5.09
C ARG A 74 11.38 -22.02 6.33
N THR A 75 10.89 -20.78 6.15
CA THR A 75 10.77 -19.78 7.21
C THR A 75 9.31 -19.58 7.59
N THR A 76 9.00 -19.71 8.88
CA THR A 76 7.73 -19.28 9.46
C THR A 76 7.91 -17.98 10.24
N VAL A 77 6.79 -17.31 10.57
CA VAL A 77 6.79 -16.06 11.34
C VAL A 77 5.97 -16.21 12.62
N ASP A 78 6.40 -15.53 13.69
CA ASP A 78 5.64 -15.50 14.93
C ASP A 78 4.38 -14.62 14.75
N PRO A 79 3.21 -15.06 15.25
CA PRO A 79 1.95 -14.32 15.08
C PRO A 79 1.91 -12.95 15.77
N LEU A 80 2.61 -12.80 16.89
CA LEU A 80 2.50 -11.63 17.77
C LEU A 80 3.81 -10.83 17.91
N ARG A 81 4.92 -11.38 17.45
CA ARG A 81 6.25 -10.76 17.54
C ARG A 81 6.89 -10.68 16.16
N PRO A 82 7.65 -9.63 15.84
CA PRO A 82 8.32 -9.49 14.56
C PRO A 82 9.56 -10.41 14.48
N ILE A 83 9.35 -11.74 14.62
CA ILE A 83 10.37 -12.78 14.65
C ILE A 83 10.10 -13.78 13.53
N GLN A 84 11.18 -14.23 12.89
CA GLN A 84 11.17 -15.32 11.91
C GLN A 84 11.90 -16.54 12.45
N HIS A 85 11.41 -17.73 12.07
CA HIS A 85 11.95 -19.03 12.45
C HIS A 85 12.30 -19.81 11.19
N VAL A 86 13.59 -20.12 11.02
CA VAL A 86 14.08 -20.93 9.90
C VAL A 86 14.13 -22.37 10.33
N HIS A 87 13.39 -23.23 9.64
CA HIS A 87 13.34 -24.66 9.93
C HIS A 87 14.41 -25.45 9.15
N ARG A 88 14.66 -26.69 9.55
CA ARG A 88 15.42 -27.65 8.73
C ARG A 88 14.65 -27.97 7.44
N ALA A 89 15.37 -28.46 6.41
CA ALA A 89 14.77 -28.61 5.07
C ALA A 89 13.63 -29.64 4.99
N ASP A 90 13.66 -30.63 5.86
CA ASP A 90 12.69 -31.75 5.94
C ASP A 90 11.63 -31.60 7.03
N TRP A 91 11.43 -30.36 7.52
CA TRP A 91 10.50 -30.09 8.63
C TRP A 91 9.02 -30.34 8.31
N ALA A 92 8.66 -30.26 7.03
CA ALA A 92 7.32 -30.50 6.52
C ALA A 92 7.39 -31.17 5.14
N PRO A 93 6.36 -31.92 4.73
CA PRO A 93 6.21 -32.40 3.36
C PRO A 93 6.24 -31.25 2.36
N LEU A 94 6.75 -31.51 1.15
CA LEU A 94 6.67 -30.52 0.07
C LEU A 94 5.21 -30.26 -0.30
N PRO A 95 4.75 -28.99 -0.29
CA PRO A 95 3.35 -28.67 -0.59
C PRO A 95 3.10 -28.62 -2.11
N VAL A 96 3.16 -29.79 -2.77
CA VAL A 96 3.03 -29.96 -4.21
C VAL A 96 1.81 -30.80 -4.53
N ASP A 97 0.90 -30.26 -5.33
CA ASP A 97 -0.23 -30.99 -5.91
C ASP A 97 -0.04 -31.21 -7.43
N HIS A 98 -0.84 -32.12 -8.00
CA HIS A 98 -0.80 -32.47 -9.41
C HIS A 98 -2.21 -32.39 -9.96
N VAL A 99 -2.35 -31.83 -11.17
CA VAL A 99 -3.63 -31.67 -11.84
C VAL A 99 -3.49 -32.09 -13.31
N ASP A 100 -4.32 -33.06 -13.73
CA ASP A 100 -4.46 -33.40 -15.14
C ASP A 100 -5.29 -32.36 -15.87
N VAL A 101 -4.78 -31.85 -16.96
CA VAL A 101 -5.44 -30.85 -17.81
C VAL A 101 -5.51 -31.32 -19.27
N PRO A 102 -6.56 -30.95 -20.02
CA PRO A 102 -6.67 -31.32 -21.43
C PRO A 102 -5.55 -30.76 -22.29
N ALA A 103 -5.13 -29.52 -22.02
CA ALA A 103 -4.03 -28.83 -22.68
C ALA A 103 -3.43 -27.79 -21.75
N VAL A 104 -2.11 -27.57 -21.86
CA VAL A 104 -1.40 -26.48 -21.19
C VAL A 104 -1.22 -25.35 -22.21
N ASP A 105 -2.20 -24.46 -22.28
CA ASP A 105 -2.18 -23.20 -23.05
C ASP A 105 -2.14 -21.98 -22.13
N ALA A 106 -2.07 -20.78 -22.70
CA ALA A 106 -1.99 -19.53 -21.93
C ALA A 106 -3.19 -19.34 -21.00
N GLY A 107 -4.41 -19.67 -21.44
CA GLY A 107 -5.61 -19.52 -20.62
C GLY A 107 -5.64 -20.50 -19.44
N THR A 108 -5.25 -21.77 -19.69
CA THR A 108 -5.11 -22.79 -18.63
C THR A 108 -4.06 -22.39 -17.60
N LEU A 109 -2.92 -21.87 -18.06
CA LEU A 109 -1.84 -21.40 -17.16
C LEU A 109 -2.30 -20.21 -16.31
N GLU A 110 -2.93 -19.22 -16.93
CA GLU A 110 -3.44 -18.03 -16.24
C GLU A 110 -4.49 -18.40 -15.19
N ALA A 111 -5.50 -19.20 -15.59
CA ALA A 111 -6.56 -19.63 -14.69
C ALA A 111 -6.02 -20.47 -13.50
N ALA A 112 -5.12 -21.42 -13.78
CA ALA A 112 -4.54 -22.26 -12.74
C ALA A 112 -3.60 -21.48 -11.81
N THR A 113 -2.86 -20.49 -12.33
CA THR A 113 -2.00 -19.61 -11.53
C THR A 113 -2.85 -18.71 -10.62
N ALA A 114 -3.92 -18.12 -11.15
CA ALA A 114 -4.87 -17.32 -10.38
C ALA A 114 -5.56 -18.14 -9.28
N GLU A 115 -6.01 -19.36 -9.59
CA GLU A 115 -6.58 -20.28 -8.59
C GLU A 115 -5.59 -20.61 -7.47
N LEU A 116 -4.33 -20.90 -7.83
CA LEU A 116 -3.28 -21.20 -6.86
C LEU A 116 -2.98 -20.00 -5.96
N ALA A 117 -2.95 -18.80 -6.53
CA ALA A 117 -2.73 -17.55 -5.81
C ALA A 117 -3.91 -17.17 -4.90
N ALA A 118 -5.15 -17.49 -5.30
CA ALA A 118 -6.33 -17.17 -4.50
C ALA A 118 -6.42 -17.95 -3.17
N ARG A 119 -5.70 -19.07 -3.04
CA ARG A 119 -5.70 -19.88 -1.82
C ARG A 119 -4.76 -19.28 -0.78
N PRO A 120 -5.23 -18.86 0.42
CA PRO A 120 -4.37 -18.32 1.47
C PRO A 120 -3.25 -19.30 1.86
N ILE A 121 -2.11 -18.77 2.25
CA ILE A 121 -1.00 -19.50 2.88
C ILE A 121 -0.85 -18.94 4.30
N ASP A 122 -0.79 -19.84 5.29
CA ASP A 122 -0.53 -19.48 6.69
C ASP A 122 0.98 -19.52 6.99
N PRO A 123 1.69 -18.39 6.94
CA PRO A 123 3.15 -18.39 7.16
C PRO A 123 3.55 -18.63 8.62
N GLU A 124 2.60 -18.82 9.53
CA GLU A 124 2.86 -19.14 10.94
C GLU A 124 3.03 -20.64 11.17
N ARG A 125 2.37 -21.48 10.36
CA ARG A 125 2.19 -22.91 10.65
C ARG A 125 2.60 -23.85 9.53
N GLU A 126 2.63 -23.38 8.29
CA GLU A 126 2.92 -24.20 7.10
C GLU A 126 4.07 -23.62 6.27
N PRO A 127 4.64 -24.41 5.33
CA PRO A 127 5.59 -23.87 4.36
C PRO A 127 5.02 -22.62 3.68
N PRO A 128 5.78 -21.52 3.61
CA PRO A 128 5.24 -20.25 3.10
C PRO A 128 5.12 -20.21 1.57
N TRP A 129 5.03 -21.36 0.95
CA TRP A 129 4.86 -21.54 -0.48
C TRP A 129 4.14 -22.84 -0.79
N ARG A 130 3.62 -22.97 -2.02
CA ARG A 130 3.06 -24.21 -2.57
C ARG A 130 3.32 -24.27 -4.07
N ALA A 131 3.27 -25.46 -4.65
CA ALA A 131 3.38 -25.65 -6.08
C ALA A 131 2.28 -26.56 -6.62
N ARG A 132 1.99 -26.42 -7.90
CA ARG A 132 1.08 -27.27 -8.68
C ARG A 132 1.75 -27.69 -9.97
N VAL A 133 1.72 -28.98 -10.27
CA VAL A 133 2.21 -29.52 -11.54
C VAL A 133 1.02 -29.77 -12.47
N LEU A 134 1.03 -29.12 -13.63
CA LEU A 134 0.04 -29.41 -14.69
C LEU A 134 0.53 -30.56 -15.55
N ILE A 135 -0.31 -31.59 -15.66
CA ILE A 135 -0.06 -32.81 -16.40
C ILE A 135 -0.96 -32.83 -17.63
N GLU A 136 -0.37 -32.96 -18.82
CA GLU A 136 -1.07 -33.12 -20.09
C GLU A 136 -0.67 -34.45 -20.73
N ALA A 137 -1.66 -35.30 -21.02
CA ALA A 137 -1.45 -36.62 -21.59
C ALA A 137 -0.41 -37.46 -20.81
N GLY A 138 -0.47 -37.46 -19.47
CA GLY A 138 0.42 -38.19 -18.57
C GLY A 138 1.84 -37.61 -18.45
N LYS A 139 2.11 -36.43 -18.98
CA LYS A 139 3.43 -35.77 -18.93
C LYS A 139 3.34 -34.42 -18.21
N PRO A 140 4.28 -34.10 -17.29
CA PRO A 140 4.32 -32.76 -16.69
C PRO A 140 4.69 -31.73 -17.77
N ARG A 141 3.95 -30.63 -17.81
CA ARG A 141 4.14 -29.54 -18.80
C ARG A 141 4.48 -28.21 -18.18
N ALA A 142 3.94 -27.95 -16.99
CA ALA A 142 4.23 -26.71 -16.28
C ALA A 142 4.25 -26.96 -14.77
N VAL A 143 5.03 -26.14 -14.06
CA VAL A 143 5.01 -26.04 -12.60
C VAL A 143 4.63 -24.60 -12.24
N LEU A 144 3.55 -24.48 -11.48
CA LEU A 144 3.10 -23.23 -10.90
C LEU A 144 3.60 -23.16 -9.46
N VAL A 145 4.04 -21.98 -9.03
CA VAL A 145 4.47 -21.75 -7.65
C VAL A 145 3.79 -20.51 -7.11
N ALA A 146 3.20 -20.64 -5.93
CA ALA A 146 2.69 -19.51 -5.15
C ALA A 146 3.43 -19.41 -3.82
N ALA A 147 3.77 -18.21 -3.38
CA ALA A 147 4.50 -18.00 -2.14
C ALA A 147 4.01 -16.73 -1.41
N HIS A 148 4.00 -16.79 -0.06
CA HIS A 148 3.54 -15.68 0.77
C HIS A 148 4.53 -14.50 0.71
N HIS A 149 3.99 -13.28 0.56
CA HIS A 149 4.81 -12.08 0.35
C HIS A 149 5.75 -11.76 1.53
N VAL A 150 5.49 -12.26 2.74
CA VAL A 150 6.39 -12.09 3.90
C VAL A 150 7.76 -12.75 3.71
N VAL A 151 7.88 -13.74 2.82
CA VAL A 151 9.15 -14.45 2.56
C VAL A 151 9.71 -14.22 1.18
N ILE A 152 8.95 -13.65 0.25
CA ILE A 152 9.37 -13.49 -1.16
C ILE A 152 8.76 -12.23 -1.77
N ASP A 153 9.52 -11.50 -2.57
CA ASP A 153 9.01 -10.46 -3.47
C ASP A 153 9.02 -10.94 -4.93
N GLY A 154 8.51 -10.11 -5.85
CA GLY A 154 8.46 -10.47 -7.26
C GLY A 154 9.81 -10.86 -7.86
N TRP A 155 10.90 -10.15 -7.49
CA TRP A 155 12.25 -10.54 -7.90
C TRP A 155 12.66 -11.90 -7.33
N GLY A 156 12.36 -12.15 -6.04
CA GLY A 156 12.65 -13.43 -5.40
C GLY A 156 11.88 -14.58 -6.03
N LEU A 157 10.62 -14.36 -6.43
CA LEU A 157 9.80 -15.34 -7.15
C LEU A 157 10.39 -15.63 -8.54
N ALA A 158 10.78 -14.62 -9.31
CA ALA A 158 11.45 -14.82 -10.58
C ALA A 158 12.77 -15.61 -10.44
N VAL A 159 13.57 -15.34 -9.39
CA VAL A 159 14.75 -16.13 -9.06
C VAL A 159 14.40 -17.59 -8.77
N LEU A 160 13.34 -17.84 -7.99
CA LEU A 160 12.90 -19.20 -7.68
C LEU A 160 12.49 -19.97 -8.93
N ILE A 161 11.68 -19.36 -9.78
CA ILE A 161 11.20 -19.96 -11.02
C ILE A 161 12.33 -20.22 -12.02
N ASN A 162 13.26 -19.25 -12.21
CA ASN A 162 14.42 -19.44 -13.04
C ASN A 162 15.30 -20.60 -12.54
N GLN A 163 15.60 -20.65 -11.24
CA GLN A 163 16.42 -21.74 -10.67
C GLN A 163 15.71 -23.10 -10.75
N LEU A 164 14.39 -23.15 -10.63
CA LEU A 164 13.62 -24.38 -10.86
C LEU A 164 13.78 -24.84 -12.31
N HIS A 165 13.59 -23.94 -13.26
CA HIS A 165 13.74 -24.27 -14.69
C HIS A 165 15.17 -24.70 -15.04
N ASP A 166 16.20 -24.01 -14.51
CA ASP A 166 17.59 -24.38 -14.71
C ASP A 166 17.90 -25.80 -14.19
N GLN A 167 17.40 -26.14 -12.97
CA GLN A 167 17.58 -27.48 -12.42
C GLN A 167 16.90 -28.57 -13.26
N LEU A 168 15.69 -28.28 -13.78
CA LEU A 168 14.97 -29.22 -14.65
C LEU A 168 15.66 -29.43 -15.99
N ARG A 169 16.50 -28.48 -16.44
CA ARG A 169 17.36 -28.60 -17.62
C ARG A 169 18.70 -29.30 -17.32
N GLY A 170 19.03 -29.50 -16.05
CA GLY A 170 20.34 -29.97 -15.62
C GLY A 170 21.44 -28.89 -15.62
N ASP A 171 21.05 -27.61 -15.68
CA ASP A 171 21.96 -26.48 -15.65
C ASP A 171 22.44 -26.17 -14.22
N ASN A 172 23.60 -25.53 -14.09
CA ASN A 172 24.13 -25.14 -12.78
C ASN A 172 23.37 -23.96 -12.19
N VAL A 173 22.85 -24.13 -10.99
CA VAL A 173 22.21 -23.05 -10.23
C VAL A 173 23.24 -22.25 -9.43
N PRO A 174 23.23 -20.90 -9.52
CA PRO A 174 24.20 -20.05 -8.82
C PRO A 174 24.22 -20.29 -7.30
N LEU A 175 25.39 -20.19 -6.68
CA LEU A 175 25.52 -20.28 -5.23
C LEU A 175 24.83 -19.11 -4.54
N ILE A 176 24.20 -19.40 -3.39
CA ILE A 176 23.58 -18.40 -2.53
C ILE A 176 24.53 -18.11 -1.38
N SER A 177 24.83 -16.84 -1.18
CA SER A 177 25.72 -16.39 -0.11
C SER A 177 25.03 -15.57 0.98
N VAL A 178 23.75 -15.18 0.78
CA VAL A 178 23.02 -14.29 1.70
C VAL A 178 21.56 -14.67 1.79
N HIS A 179 21.10 -15.02 2.98
CA HIS A 179 19.69 -15.26 3.30
C HIS A 179 19.04 -14.03 3.95
N PRO A 180 17.69 -13.96 4.07
CA PRO A 180 17.01 -12.83 4.70
C PRO A 180 17.54 -12.54 6.11
N LEU A 181 17.67 -13.53 6.96
CA LEU A 181 18.14 -13.38 8.34
C LEU A 181 19.56 -12.80 8.44
N ASP A 182 20.45 -13.12 7.49
CA ASP A 182 21.81 -12.58 7.44
C ASP A 182 21.86 -11.08 7.17
N THR A 183 20.80 -10.52 6.58
CA THR A 183 20.73 -9.10 6.25
C THR A 183 20.24 -8.21 7.39
N VAL A 184 19.70 -8.79 8.46
CA VAL A 184 19.19 -8.03 9.62
C VAL A 184 20.30 -7.19 10.26
N ALA A 185 21.49 -7.78 10.47
CA ALA A 185 22.64 -7.07 11.05
C ALA A 185 23.17 -5.91 10.17
N ALA A 186 22.87 -5.93 8.86
CA ALA A 186 23.26 -4.88 7.92
C ALA A 186 22.23 -3.75 7.82
N GLN A 187 21.13 -3.82 8.56
CA GLN A 187 20.09 -2.79 8.62
C GLN A 187 20.52 -1.71 9.62
N LEU A 188 21.01 -0.58 9.10
CA LEU A 188 21.55 0.53 9.88
C LEU A 188 20.45 1.60 10.12
N PRO A 189 19.94 1.78 11.35
CA PRO A 189 18.85 2.71 11.65
C PRO A 189 19.12 4.16 11.27
N GLU A 190 20.35 4.63 11.36
CA GLU A 190 20.73 6.01 11.00
C GLU A 190 20.58 6.28 9.50
N ARG A 191 20.87 5.29 8.64
CA ARG A 191 20.65 5.39 7.18
C ARG A 191 19.16 5.38 6.85
N ALA A 192 18.40 4.54 7.54
CA ALA A 192 16.95 4.50 7.38
C ALA A 192 16.29 5.83 7.75
N ARG A 193 16.71 6.47 8.87
CA ARG A 193 16.20 7.79 9.28
C ARG A 193 16.40 8.87 8.23
N ALA A 194 17.48 8.82 7.44
CA ALA A 194 17.69 9.76 6.35
C ALA A 194 16.67 9.56 5.22
N ALA A 195 16.40 8.30 4.86
CA ALA A 195 15.38 7.96 3.87
C ALA A 195 13.96 8.29 4.35
N GLU A 196 13.65 8.02 5.62
CA GLU A 196 12.36 8.35 6.26
C GLU A 196 12.12 9.88 6.26
N ARG A 197 13.14 10.68 6.59
CA ARG A 197 13.05 12.16 6.49
C ARG A 197 12.81 12.63 5.07
N GLU A 198 13.49 12.02 4.08
CA GLU A 198 13.27 12.35 2.66
C GLU A 198 11.82 12.05 2.25
N TRP A 199 11.29 10.88 2.64
CA TRP A 199 9.89 10.55 2.41
C TRP A 199 8.94 11.59 2.99
N LEU A 200 9.05 11.89 4.28
CA LEU A 200 8.17 12.85 4.96
C LEU A 200 8.28 14.25 4.35
N MET A 201 9.50 14.68 3.99
CA MET A 201 9.71 15.96 3.34
C MET A 201 9.01 15.99 1.97
N ARG A 202 9.13 14.94 1.16
CA ARG A 202 8.49 14.85 -0.16
C ARG A 202 6.97 14.80 -0.06
N LEU A 203 6.44 13.98 0.85
CA LEU A 203 5.00 13.94 1.13
C LEU A 203 4.48 15.33 1.56
N ALA A 204 5.19 16.00 2.47
CA ALA A 204 4.79 17.32 2.95
C ALA A 204 4.87 18.45 1.91
N SER A 205 5.78 18.35 0.93
CA SER A 205 6.06 19.40 -0.05
C SER A 205 5.38 19.23 -1.40
N ASN A 206 4.67 18.14 -1.61
CA ASN A 206 3.93 17.86 -2.84
C ASN A 206 2.41 17.87 -2.58
N PRO A 207 1.59 18.22 -3.58
CA PRO A 207 0.14 18.17 -3.45
C PRO A 207 -0.36 16.74 -3.34
N THR A 208 -1.41 16.52 -2.55
CA THR A 208 -2.19 15.29 -2.49
C THR A 208 -3.47 15.41 -3.31
N GLY A 209 -4.13 14.28 -3.61
CA GLY A 209 -5.41 14.25 -4.32
C GLY A 209 -5.34 14.75 -5.77
N VAL A 210 -4.18 14.64 -6.42
CA VAL A 210 -3.90 15.23 -7.75
C VAL A 210 -4.89 14.80 -8.83
N LEU A 211 -5.35 13.56 -8.82
CA LEU A 211 -6.29 13.00 -9.81
C LEU A 211 -7.75 13.16 -9.41
N ALA A 212 -8.05 13.28 -8.12
CA ALA A 212 -9.40 13.21 -7.58
C ALA A 212 -10.43 14.19 -8.22
N PRO A 213 -10.09 15.47 -8.53
CA PRO A 213 -11.05 16.38 -9.17
C PRO A 213 -11.38 16.03 -10.62
N PHE A 214 -10.66 15.09 -11.22
CA PHE A 214 -10.71 14.75 -12.64
C PHE A 214 -11.30 13.36 -12.88
N GLY A 215 -11.70 12.66 -11.82
CA GLY A 215 -12.23 11.30 -11.85
C GLY A 215 -13.67 11.16 -12.35
N GLY A 216 -14.42 12.23 -12.43
CA GLY A 216 -15.76 12.27 -13.07
C GLY A 216 -16.93 11.77 -12.23
N THR A 217 -16.72 11.10 -11.10
CA THR A 217 -17.80 10.65 -10.20
C THR A 217 -17.52 10.98 -8.74
N ASP A 218 -18.57 11.23 -7.96
CA ASP A 218 -18.48 11.25 -6.49
C ASP A 218 -18.38 9.80 -5.94
N GLY A 219 -17.59 8.97 -6.63
CA GLY A 219 -17.50 7.53 -6.47
C GLY A 219 -17.41 7.03 -5.04
N GLY A 220 -18.04 5.89 -4.79
CA GLY A 220 -18.26 5.32 -3.48
C GLY A 220 -17.07 4.61 -2.85
N GLY A 221 -15.82 4.89 -3.26
CA GLY A 221 -14.63 4.28 -2.67
C GLY A 221 -14.29 2.89 -3.20
N GLY A 222 -14.73 2.56 -4.43
CA GLY A 222 -14.39 1.31 -5.11
C GLY A 222 -13.05 1.36 -5.83
N ARG A 223 -12.62 0.20 -6.32
CA ARG A 223 -11.35 0.00 -7.01
C ARG A 223 -11.54 -0.72 -8.34
N HIS A 224 -10.88 -0.23 -9.38
CA HIS A 224 -10.80 -0.85 -10.70
C HIS A 224 -9.44 -1.52 -10.90
N ARG A 225 -9.45 -2.73 -11.47
CA ARG A 225 -8.25 -3.42 -11.93
C ARG A 225 -8.40 -3.80 -13.39
N LEU A 226 -7.40 -3.50 -14.19
CA LEU A 226 -7.36 -3.84 -15.61
C LEU A 226 -5.94 -4.19 -16.04
N GLN A 227 -5.85 -4.98 -17.09
CA GLN A 227 -4.59 -5.33 -17.75
C GLN A 227 -4.64 -4.93 -19.22
N HIS A 228 -3.54 -4.42 -19.74
CA HIS A 228 -3.36 -4.13 -21.15
C HIS A 228 -2.04 -4.72 -21.63
N ARG A 229 -2.09 -5.40 -22.77
CA ARG A 229 -0.91 -5.98 -23.43
C ARG A 229 -0.81 -5.43 -24.85
N SER A 230 0.41 -5.04 -25.28
CA SER A 230 0.66 -4.48 -26.60
C SER A 230 2.01 -4.91 -27.15
N ALA A 231 2.00 -5.46 -28.36
CA ALA A 231 3.19 -5.76 -29.15
C ALA A 231 3.72 -4.51 -29.86
N ASP A 232 2.84 -3.70 -30.45
CA ASP A 232 3.23 -2.45 -31.13
C ASP A 232 3.97 -1.52 -30.18
N ALA A 233 3.44 -1.34 -28.96
CA ALA A 233 4.05 -0.49 -27.96
C ALA A 233 5.41 -1.01 -27.44
N TYR A 234 5.72 -2.30 -27.64
CA TYR A 234 7.04 -2.86 -27.31
C TYR A 234 8.14 -2.23 -28.17
N ASP A 235 7.95 -2.21 -29.49
CA ASP A 235 8.90 -1.62 -30.43
C ASP A 235 8.93 -0.09 -30.36
N ASP A 236 7.77 0.53 -30.15
CA ASP A 236 7.65 1.98 -29.94
C ASP A 236 8.44 2.42 -28.72
N LEU A 237 8.28 1.73 -27.60
CA LEU A 237 9.00 1.99 -26.35
C LEU A 237 10.52 1.89 -26.55
N ASP A 238 11.02 0.89 -27.28
CA ASP A 238 12.44 0.76 -27.57
C ASP A 238 12.97 1.91 -28.45
N ARG A 239 12.18 2.37 -29.41
CA ARG A 239 12.53 3.53 -30.23
C ARG A 239 12.61 4.81 -29.40
N VAL A 240 11.61 5.04 -28.54
CA VAL A 240 11.54 6.19 -27.63
C VAL A 240 12.68 6.16 -26.60
N ALA A 241 12.94 5.00 -25.98
CA ALA A 241 14.02 4.82 -25.03
C ALA A 241 15.39 5.15 -25.63
N ARG A 242 15.66 4.69 -26.86
CA ARG A 242 16.89 5.05 -27.59
C ARG A 242 16.96 6.52 -27.95
N ARG A 243 15.83 7.12 -28.41
CA ARG A 243 15.76 8.55 -28.79
C ARG A 243 16.14 9.45 -27.63
N TYR A 244 15.62 9.17 -26.43
CA TYR A 244 15.84 10.01 -25.25
C TYR A 244 16.94 9.51 -24.32
N ARG A 245 17.65 8.42 -24.68
CA ARG A 245 18.72 7.80 -23.86
C ARG A 245 18.25 7.48 -22.44
N ALA A 246 17.04 7.03 -22.29
CA ALA A 246 16.41 6.61 -21.05
C ALA A 246 16.15 5.10 -21.05
N SER A 247 16.01 4.48 -19.87
CA SER A 247 15.56 3.10 -19.82
C SER A 247 14.06 3.00 -20.16
N PRO A 248 13.59 1.85 -20.68
CA PRO A 248 12.16 1.64 -20.94
C PRO A 248 11.28 1.97 -19.75
N GLU A 249 11.71 1.58 -18.53
CA GLU A 249 10.99 1.83 -17.29
C GLU A 249 10.85 3.33 -16.99
N ALA A 250 11.92 4.08 -17.22
CA ALA A 250 11.91 5.53 -17.03
C ALA A 250 11.03 6.24 -18.07
N VAL A 251 10.97 5.71 -19.31
CA VAL A 251 10.09 6.23 -20.37
C VAL A 251 8.62 6.01 -19.99
N VAL A 252 8.25 4.84 -19.48
CA VAL A 252 6.87 4.56 -19.05
C VAL A 252 6.48 5.45 -17.86
N LEU A 253 7.35 5.63 -16.87
CA LEU A 253 7.10 6.56 -15.77
C LEU A 253 6.98 8.01 -16.26
N ALA A 254 7.79 8.41 -17.26
CA ALA A 254 7.69 9.72 -17.89
C ALA A 254 6.38 9.90 -18.66
N ALA A 255 5.90 8.86 -19.35
CA ALA A 255 4.62 8.86 -20.03
C ALA A 255 3.44 8.98 -19.04
N LEU A 256 3.49 8.27 -17.93
CA LEU A 256 2.52 8.42 -16.83
C LEU A 256 2.55 9.84 -16.25
N ALA A 257 3.73 10.39 -15.99
CA ALA A 257 3.87 11.75 -15.49
C ALA A 257 3.33 12.79 -16.50
N HIS A 258 3.57 12.59 -17.77
CA HIS A 258 3.03 13.41 -18.86
C HIS A 258 1.49 13.33 -18.92
N ASP A 259 0.89 12.13 -18.83
CA ASP A 259 -0.58 11.94 -18.84
C ASP A 259 -1.23 12.64 -17.64
N VAL A 260 -0.68 12.47 -16.42
CA VAL A 260 -1.18 13.15 -15.23
C VAL A 260 -1.12 14.67 -15.40
N ALA A 261 0.04 15.22 -15.78
CA ALA A 261 0.19 16.66 -15.97
C ALA A 261 -0.73 17.23 -17.07
N THR A 262 -0.89 16.48 -18.17
CA THR A 262 -1.75 16.86 -19.29
C THR A 262 -3.23 16.92 -18.89
N ARG A 263 -3.68 15.98 -18.11
CA ARG A 263 -5.08 15.90 -17.65
C ARG A 263 -5.39 16.90 -16.56
N THR A 264 -4.51 17.04 -15.59
CA THR A 264 -4.78 17.76 -14.34
C THR A 264 -4.21 19.18 -14.31
N GLY A 265 -3.24 19.48 -15.15
CA GLY A 265 -2.47 20.73 -15.09
C GLY A 265 -1.53 20.81 -13.87
N GLU A 266 -1.44 19.72 -13.08
CA GLU A 266 -0.46 19.67 -11.99
C GLU A 266 0.90 19.27 -12.57
N HIS A 267 1.85 20.20 -12.48
CA HIS A 267 3.20 20.00 -13.01
C HIS A 267 4.19 19.53 -11.94
N ARG A 268 3.74 19.51 -10.67
CA ARG A 268 4.53 19.04 -9.54
C ARG A 268 3.71 18.10 -8.68
N PHE A 269 4.19 16.86 -8.52
CA PHE A 269 3.55 15.83 -7.70
C PHE A 269 4.54 14.72 -7.33
N LEU A 270 4.13 13.81 -6.47
CA LEU A 270 4.95 12.72 -5.99
C LEU A 270 4.55 11.41 -6.66
N ALA A 271 5.55 10.65 -7.12
CA ALA A 271 5.42 9.25 -7.47
C ALA A 271 6.17 8.37 -6.45
N SER A 272 5.55 7.28 -6.05
CA SER A 272 6.15 6.20 -5.27
C SER A 272 6.66 5.13 -6.23
N VAL A 273 7.96 4.86 -6.27
CA VAL A 273 8.57 3.94 -7.24
C VAL A 273 9.21 2.77 -6.52
N VAL A 274 8.83 1.54 -6.90
CA VAL A 274 9.39 0.32 -6.32
C VAL A 274 10.84 0.11 -6.74
N VAL A 275 11.71 -0.22 -5.78
CA VAL A 275 13.11 -0.57 -6.01
C VAL A 275 13.43 -1.92 -5.40
N SER A 276 14.12 -2.78 -6.14
CA SER A 276 14.42 -4.16 -5.71
C SER A 276 15.42 -4.27 -4.56
N ASN A 277 16.20 -3.21 -4.28
CA ASN A 277 17.29 -3.20 -3.29
C ASN A 277 18.35 -4.30 -3.49
N ARG A 278 18.55 -4.79 -4.73
CA ARG A 278 19.48 -5.88 -5.10
C ARG A 278 20.71 -5.42 -5.90
N ALA A 279 21.19 -4.21 -5.68
CA ALA A 279 22.37 -3.67 -6.36
C ALA A 279 23.66 -4.50 -6.12
N ARG A 280 23.79 -5.16 -4.95
CA ARG A 280 24.92 -6.06 -4.66
C ARG A 280 24.72 -7.40 -5.36
N ALA A 281 25.76 -7.90 -6.05
CA ALA A 281 25.73 -9.19 -6.76
C ALA A 281 25.26 -10.35 -5.88
N ALA A 282 25.73 -10.41 -4.62
CA ALA A 282 25.34 -11.43 -3.65
C ALA A 282 23.81 -11.48 -3.34
N LEU A 283 23.08 -10.40 -3.62
CA LEU A 283 21.64 -10.32 -3.37
C LEU A 283 20.79 -10.68 -4.60
N ARG A 284 21.38 -10.72 -5.80
CA ARG A 284 20.63 -10.94 -7.05
C ARG A 284 19.97 -12.31 -7.10
N ASN A 285 20.67 -13.35 -6.62
CA ASN A 285 20.18 -14.72 -6.58
C ASN A 285 19.59 -15.13 -5.22
N SER A 286 19.39 -14.17 -4.30
CA SER A 286 18.82 -14.42 -2.99
C SER A 286 17.30 -14.32 -3.04
N ILE A 287 16.62 -15.39 -2.63
CA ILE A 287 15.18 -15.38 -2.38
C ILE A 287 14.92 -14.68 -1.04
N GLY A 288 13.94 -13.81 -1.01
CA GLY A 288 13.57 -13.01 0.15
C GLY A 288 12.79 -11.79 -0.27
N VAL A 289 12.19 -11.09 0.67
CA VAL A 289 11.53 -9.80 0.42
C VAL A 289 12.50 -8.65 0.70
N ARG A 290 12.72 -7.78 -0.29
CA ARG A 290 13.68 -6.66 -0.22
C ARG A 290 13.16 -5.40 -0.90
N ALA A 291 12.18 -5.54 -1.77
CA ALA A 291 11.60 -4.42 -2.50
C ALA A 291 10.94 -3.44 -1.53
N LEU A 292 11.23 -2.16 -1.71
CA LEU A 292 10.59 -1.02 -1.05
C LEU A 292 10.40 0.08 -2.07
N THR A 293 9.64 1.09 -1.72
CA THR A 293 9.42 2.25 -2.59
C THR A 293 10.38 3.40 -2.27
N VAL A 294 10.54 4.30 -3.24
CA VAL A 294 11.26 5.57 -3.09
C VAL A 294 10.41 6.74 -3.56
N PRO A 295 10.54 7.93 -2.93
CA PRO A 295 9.77 9.11 -3.30
C PRO A 295 10.42 9.83 -4.49
N VAL A 296 9.88 9.65 -5.68
CA VAL A 296 10.32 10.34 -6.90
C VAL A 296 9.45 11.58 -7.08
N GLN A 297 10.04 12.74 -6.87
CA GLN A 297 9.35 14.01 -7.13
C GLN A 297 9.34 14.29 -8.61
N ILE A 298 8.17 14.35 -9.19
CA ILE A 298 7.93 14.85 -10.54
C ILE A 298 7.84 16.37 -10.48
N ASP A 299 8.65 17.03 -11.29
CA ASP A 299 8.66 18.51 -11.40
C ASP A 299 8.84 18.86 -12.87
N LEU A 300 7.75 19.26 -13.52
CA LEU A 300 7.67 19.49 -14.95
C LEU A 300 7.47 20.97 -15.22
N ARG A 301 8.07 21.44 -16.30
CA ARG A 301 7.84 22.80 -16.78
C ARG A 301 6.66 22.81 -17.77
N PRO A 302 5.66 23.69 -17.61
CA PRO A 302 4.63 23.89 -18.63
C PRO A 302 5.26 24.15 -20.01
N GLY A 303 4.79 23.45 -21.04
CA GLY A 303 5.35 23.51 -22.39
C GLY A 303 6.64 22.71 -22.61
N ALA A 304 7.13 21.97 -21.59
CA ALA A 304 8.29 21.12 -21.74
C ALA A 304 8.02 20.01 -22.75
N ALA A 305 8.94 19.80 -23.70
CA ALA A 305 8.90 18.67 -24.61
C ALA A 305 9.09 17.35 -23.84
N PHE A 306 8.57 16.23 -24.37
CA PHE A 306 8.67 14.94 -23.69
C PHE A 306 10.11 14.54 -23.33
N GLY A 307 11.11 14.91 -24.14
CA GLY A 307 12.52 14.67 -23.82
C GLY A 307 12.98 15.35 -22.53
N GLU A 308 12.45 16.53 -22.20
CA GLU A 308 12.71 17.21 -20.93
C GLU A 308 12.01 16.49 -19.77
N VAL A 309 10.78 16.00 -19.98
CA VAL A 309 10.05 15.18 -19.01
C VAL A 309 10.84 13.91 -18.68
N ALA A 310 11.28 13.17 -19.69
CA ALA A 310 12.07 11.94 -19.53
C ALA A 310 13.38 12.21 -18.77
N ALA A 311 14.10 13.28 -19.13
CA ALA A 311 15.35 13.66 -18.44
C ALA A 311 15.11 14.04 -16.96
N SER A 312 14.02 14.77 -16.67
CA SER A 312 13.61 15.10 -15.30
C SER A 312 13.32 13.85 -14.48
N VAL A 313 12.52 12.92 -15.02
CA VAL A 313 12.16 11.66 -14.37
C VAL A 313 13.39 10.79 -14.11
N VAL A 314 14.29 10.64 -15.08
CA VAL A 314 15.56 9.88 -14.93
C VAL A 314 16.39 10.48 -13.78
N THR A 315 16.55 11.80 -13.76
CA THR A 315 17.33 12.50 -12.73
C THR A 315 16.71 12.34 -11.35
N ALA A 316 15.40 12.55 -11.24
CA ALA A 316 14.66 12.41 -9.98
C ALA A 316 14.71 10.97 -9.44
N SER A 317 14.52 9.96 -10.32
CA SER A 317 14.60 8.54 -9.96
C SER A 317 16.00 8.17 -9.46
N ALA A 318 17.05 8.57 -10.17
CA ALA A 318 18.43 8.32 -9.76
C ALA A 318 18.75 8.96 -8.39
N ALA A 319 18.24 10.17 -8.13
CA ALA A 319 18.36 10.82 -6.83
C ALA A 319 17.60 10.08 -5.72
N ALA A 320 16.42 9.54 -6.02
CA ALA A 320 15.57 8.85 -5.05
C ALA A 320 16.10 7.45 -4.69
N TYR A 321 16.71 6.71 -5.62
CA TYR A 321 17.13 5.31 -5.42
C TYR A 321 18.09 5.08 -4.24
N ARG A 322 18.87 6.09 -3.84
CA ARG A 322 19.71 6.04 -2.64
C ARG A 322 18.91 5.95 -1.33
N HIS A 323 17.62 6.28 -1.35
CA HIS A 323 16.69 6.27 -0.22
C HIS A 323 15.81 5.00 -0.17
N GLY A 324 16.16 3.94 -0.90
CA GLY A 324 15.39 2.70 -0.98
C GLY A 324 15.41 1.82 0.27
N ARG A 325 16.03 2.24 1.37
CA ARG A 325 16.11 1.47 2.63
C ARG A 325 15.64 2.30 3.80
N TRP A 326 14.42 2.08 4.22
CA TRP A 326 13.74 2.74 5.32
C TRP A 326 12.92 1.73 6.12
N ARG A 327 12.45 2.13 7.29
CA ARG A 327 11.66 1.29 8.18
C ARG A 327 10.18 1.58 7.99
N PRO A 328 9.40 0.67 7.40
CA PRO A 328 7.96 0.89 7.18
C PRO A 328 7.22 1.23 8.46
N ALA A 329 7.49 0.51 9.55
CA ALA A 329 6.84 0.75 10.83
C ALA A 329 7.02 2.19 11.36
N GLU A 330 8.22 2.74 11.20
CA GLU A 330 8.54 4.09 11.66
C GLU A 330 7.98 5.16 10.73
N LEU A 331 8.08 4.93 9.40
CA LEU A 331 7.61 5.90 8.41
C LEU A 331 6.09 6.06 8.48
N VAL A 332 5.32 4.96 8.54
CA VAL A 332 3.86 5.02 8.63
C VAL A 332 3.42 5.75 9.90
N ALA A 333 4.01 5.44 11.05
CA ALA A 333 3.71 6.15 12.29
C ALA A 333 4.07 7.64 12.22
N ALA A 334 5.20 7.98 11.59
CA ALA A 334 5.60 9.38 11.43
C ALA A 334 4.69 10.13 10.44
N GLN A 335 4.26 9.47 9.37
CA GLN A 335 3.31 10.02 8.40
C GLN A 335 1.93 10.26 9.05
N ALA A 336 1.37 9.29 9.79
CA ALA A 336 0.10 9.46 10.48
C ALA A 336 0.12 10.69 11.43
N ARG A 337 1.21 10.87 12.19
CA ARG A 337 1.41 12.08 13.01
C ARG A 337 1.49 13.35 12.19
N MET A 338 2.19 13.32 11.06
CA MET A 338 2.34 14.47 10.16
C MET A 338 0.98 14.84 9.55
N ASP A 339 0.26 13.87 9.03
CA ASP A 339 -1.02 14.05 8.36
C ASP A 339 -2.08 14.59 9.34
N ARG A 340 -2.18 14.02 10.54
CA ARG A 340 -3.07 14.53 11.57
C ARG A 340 -2.75 15.97 11.96
N ARG A 341 -1.47 16.33 12.12
CA ARG A 341 -1.07 17.72 12.42
C ARG A 341 -1.36 18.68 11.27
N ARG A 342 -1.24 18.23 10.03
CA ARG A 342 -1.54 19.04 8.84
C ARG A 342 -3.02 19.08 8.51
N GLY A 343 -3.81 18.19 9.08
CA GLY A 343 -5.24 18.06 8.79
C GLY A 343 -5.53 17.54 7.39
N VAL A 344 -4.63 16.75 6.79
CA VAL A 344 -4.79 16.17 5.45
C VAL A 344 -3.98 14.89 5.33
N VAL A 345 -4.54 13.84 4.72
CA VAL A 345 -3.80 12.63 4.37
C VAL A 345 -2.98 12.88 3.11
N THR A 346 -1.71 12.54 3.19
CA THR A 346 -0.76 12.73 2.09
C THR A 346 -0.48 11.42 1.38
N VAL A 347 -0.78 11.35 0.09
CA VAL A 347 -0.54 10.18 -0.76
C VAL A 347 0.19 10.59 -2.04
N PRO A 348 1.09 9.73 -2.58
CA PRO A 348 1.63 9.90 -3.92
C PRO A 348 0.53 9.83 -4.97
N ALA A 349 0.65 10.61 -6.05
CA ALA A 349 -0.30 10.55 -7.16
C ALA A 349 -0.21 9.25 -7.94
N ILE A 350 1.01 8.72 -8.06
CA ILE A 350 1.33 7.49 -8.80
C ILE A 350 2.10 6.56 -7.86
N GLU A 351 1.76 5.28 -7.88
CA GLU A 351 2.63 4.22 -7.43
C GLU A 351 3.04 3.38 -8.65
N TYR A 352 4.35 3.26 -8.87
CA TYR A 352 4.90 2.64 -10.06
C TYR A 352 5.84 1.50 -9.70
N ASN A 353 5.55 0.33 -10.24
CA ASN A 353 6.39 -0.84 -10.12
C ASN A 353 6.81 -1.32 -11.51
N CYS A 354 8.01 -1.87 -11.62
CA CYS A 354 8.55 -2.36 -12.87
C CYS A 354 9.20 -3.73 -12.69
N TYR A 355 8.76 -4.67 -13.49
CA TYR A 355 9.29 -6.02 -13.57
C TYR A 355 10.17 -6.15 -14.83
N SER A 356 11.44 -5.80 -14.74
CA SER A 356 12.39 -5.93 -15.85
C SER A 356 13.52 -6.91 -15.55
N TRP A 357 13.19 -8.16 -15.35
CA TRP A 357 14.18 -9.23 -15.28
C TRP A 357 14.04 -10.19 -16.46
N PRO A 358 15.16 -10.80 -16.90
CA PRO A 358 15.10 -11.83 -17.93
C PRO A 358 14.23 -12.99 -17.49
N ARG A 359 13.23 -13.32 -18.29
CA ARG A 359 12.33 -14.46 -18.09
C ARG A 359 12.51 -15.45 -19.24
N ASP A 360 13.68 -16.07 -19.32
CA ASP A 360 14.05 -17.03 -20.37
C ASP A 360 13.20 -18.30 -20.32
N TYR A 361 12.51 -18.53 -19.19
CA TYR A 361 11.63 -19.67 -18.94
C TYR A 361 10.17 -19.45 -19.39
N LEU A 362 9.79 -18.23 -19.75
CA LEU A 362 8.42 -17.96 -20.17
C LEU A 362 8.14 -18.59 -21.52
N VAL A 363 7.05 -19.31 -21.62
CA VAL A 363 6.51 -19.75 -22.90
C VAL A 363 6.03 -18.53 -23.66
N PRO A 364 6.39 -18.42 -24.93
CA PRO A 364 5.73 -17.48 -25.82
C PRO A 364 4.23 -17.74 -25.76
N ALA A 365 3.45 -16.75 -25.33
CA ALA A 365 2.00 -16.87 -25.26
C ALA A 365 1.45 -17.19 -26.66
N ARG A 366 1.02 -18.43 -26.89
CA ARG A 366 0.49 -18.88 -28.19
C ARG A 366 -0.86 -18.28 -28.51
N ASN A 367 -1.58 -17.81 -27.49
CA ASN A 367 -2.88 -17.16 -27.62
C ASN A 367 -2.81 -15.77 -26.97
N THR A 368 -2.15 -14.84 -27.63
CA THR A 368 -2.19 -13.44 -27.22
C THR A 368 -3.54 -12.86 -27.60
N PRO A 369 -4.26 -12.17 -26.69
CA PRO A 369 -5.44 -11.40 -27.08
C PRO A 369 -5.07 -10.44 -28.21
N PRO A 370 -6.02 -10.10 -29.09
CA PRO A 370 -5.78 -9.14 -30.15
C PRO A 370 -5.23 -7.86 -29.55
N ASP A 371 -4.20 -7.34 -30.20
CA ASP A 371 -3.45 -6.17 -29.79
C ASP A 371 -4.36 -4.97 -29.56
N GLY A 372 -4.18 -4.28 -28.45
CA GLY A 372 -4.69 -2.94 -28.24
C GLY A 372 -5.97 -2.77 -27.41
N SER A 373 -6.56 -3.82 -26.81
CA SER A 373 -7.67 -3.65 -25.89
C SER A 373 -7.23 -3.85 -24.42
N ALA A 374 -7.64 -2.95 -23.54
CA ALA A 374 -7.53 -3.18 -22.10
C ALA A 374 -8.57 -4.23 -21.68
N THR A 375 -8.13 -5.25 -20.95
CA THR A 375 -9.00 -6.27 -20.39
C THR A 375 -9.33 -5.89 -18.96
N TRP A 376 -10.63 -5.79 -18.67
CA TRP A 376 -11.13 -5.57 -17.34
C TRP A 376 -10.93 -6.82 -16.49
N ILE A 377 -10.24 -6.72 -15.36
CA ILE A 377 -10.02 -7.86 -14.46
C ILE A 377 -11.10 -7.90 -13.39
N SER A 378 -11.30 -6.81 -12.66
CA SER A 378 -12.29 -6.74 -11.59
C SER A 378 -12.66 -5.31 -11.23
N SER A 379 -13.85 -5.14 -10.64
CA SER A 379 -14.23 -3.98 -9.85
C SER A 379 -14.60 -4.46 -8.45
N ALA A 380 -14.10 -3.77 -7.44
CA ALA A 380 -14.40 -4.04 -6.04
C ALA A 380 -14.97 -2.75 -5.41
N PRO A 381 -16.29 -2.68 -5.17
CA PRO A 381 -16.96 -1.44 -4.77
C PRO A 381 -16.60 -0.94 -3.36
N ASP A 382 -16.08 -1.81 -2.51
CA ASP A 382 -15.77 -1.48 -1.11
C ASP A 382 -14.26 -1.54 -0.81
N GLU A 383 -13.42 -1.42 -1.85
CA GLU A 383 -11.97 -1.49 -1.72
C GLU A 383 -11.33 -0.15 -2.14
N PRO A 384 -11.08 0.79 -1.22
CA PRO A 384 -10.53 2.09 -1.56
C PRO A 384 -9.10 1.99 -2.13
N CYS A 385 -8.78 2.86 -3.06
CA CYS A 385 -7.44 3.01 -3.62
C CYS A 385 -7.16 4.50 -3.91
N GLU A 386 -6.30 5.11 -3.10
CA GLU A 386 -6.03 6.56 -3.13
C GLU A 386 -4.95 6.97 -4.14
N THR A 387 -4.39 6.01 -4.87
CA THR A 387 -3.24 6.20 -5.77
C THR A 387 -3.51 5.52 -7.10
N LEU A 388 -2.97 6.08 -8.19
CA LEU A 388 -2.87 5.36 -9.46
C LEU A 388 -1.71 4.39 -9.39
N TYR A 389 -1.99 3.09 -9.21
CA TYR A 389 -0.99 2.04 -9.17
C TYR A 389 -0.82 1.43 -10.57
N VAL A 390 0.43 1.39 -11.05
CA VAL A 390 0.77 0.82 -12.35
C VAL A 390 1.95 -0.13 -12.21
N ASP A 391 1.70 -1.42 -12.49
CA ASP A 391 2.74 -2.41 -12.75
C ASP A 391 3.07 -2.43 -14.24
N PHE A 392 4.35 -2.36 -14.54
CA PHE A 392 4.87 -2.45 -15.91
C PHE A 392 5.79 -3.65 -16.06
N SER A 393 5.56 -4.46 -17.09
CA SER A 393 6.49 -5.54 -17.47
C SER A 393 6.74 -5.59 -18.97
N ARG A 394 7.87 -6.20 -19.34
CA ARG A 394 8.26 -6.47 -20.72
C ARG A 394 8.60 -7.94 -20.85
N ASP A 395 7.87 -8.66 -21.69
CA ASP A 395 8.06 -10.09 -21.90
C ASP A 395 7.87 -10.44 -23.38
N ALA A 396 8.75 -11.27 -23.91
CA ALA A 396 8.58 -11.97 -25.21
C ALA A 396 7.95 -11.16 -26.36
N GLY A 397 8.31 -9.88 -26.48
CA GLY A 397 7.80 -9.00 -27.56
C GLY A 397 6.55 -8.21 -27.21
N PHE A 398 6.14 -8.21 -25.93
CA PHE A 398 5.00 -7.42 -25.45
C PHE A 398 5.41 -6.52 -24.28
N ILE A 399 4.72 -5.40 -24.15
CA ILE A 399 4.59 -4.72 -22.86
C ILE A 399 3.28 -5.12 -22.21
N THR A 400 3.28 -5.19 -20.88
CA THR A 400 2.07 -5.35 -20.08
C THR A 400 1.98 -4.21 -19.09
N LEU A 401 0.79 -3.61 -19.01
CA LEU A 401 0.43 -2.60 -18.01
C LEU A 401 -0.72 -3.17 -17.18
N ASP A 402 -0.48 -3.43 -15.91
CA ASP A 402 -1.52 -3.75 -14.93
C ASP A 402 -1.82 -2.47 -14.15
N VAL A 403 -3.06 -2.02 -14.23
CA VAL A 403 -3.50 -0.76 -13.60
C VAL A 403 -4.49 -1.07 -12.50
N THR A 404 -4.24 -0.49 -11.31
CA THR A 404 -5.18 -0.49 -10.19
C THR A 404 -5.41 0.96 -9.77
N VAL A 405 -6.69 1.38 -9.69
CA VAL A 405 -7.03 2.77 -9.41
C VAL A 405 -8.39 2.87 -8.72
N GLY A 406 -8.54 3.81 -7.79
CA GLY A 406 -9.83 4.13 -7.18
C GLY A 406 -10.81 4.73 -8.20
N ASP A 407 -12.09 4.37 -8.10
CA ASP A 407 -13.17 4.87 -8.96
C ASP A 407 -13.36 6.38 -8.84
N HIS A 408 -13.01 6.97 -7.70
CA HIS A 408 -13.01 8.41 -7.47
C HIS A 408 -11.81 9.15 -8.09
N LEU A 409 -10.73 8.44 -8.49
CA LEU A 409 -9.56 9.00 -9.18
C LEU A 409 -9.68 8.90 -10.70
N LEU A 410 -10.17 7.77 -11.20
CA LEU A 410 -10.51 7.51 -12.59
C LEU A 410 -11.80 6.69 -12.61
N ASP A 411 -12.82 7.18 -13.31
CA ASP A 411 -13.99 6.34 -13.60
C ASP A 411 -13.63 5.17 -14.54
N ALA A 412 -14.56 4.25 -14.75
CA ALA A 412 -14.33 3.04 -15.54
C ALA A 412 -13.87 3.34 -16.98
N GLU A 413 -14.43 4.37 -17.62
CA GLU A 413 -14.07 4.76 -19.00
C GLU A 413 -12.66 5.34 -19.04
N GLN A 414 -12.34 6.23 -18.13
CA GLN A 414 -11.03 6.85 -18.00
C GLN A 414 -9.93 5.83 -17.65
N ALA A 415 -10.25 4.87 -16.77
CA ALA A 415 -9.35 3.79 -16.39
C ALA A 415 -9.04 2.89 -17.60
N LEU A 416 -10.06 2.46 -18.35
CA LEU A 416 -9.88 1.67 -19.58
C LEU A 416 -9.11 2.43 -20.68
N ALA A 417 -9.30 3.75 -20.79
CA ALA A 417 -8.63 4.57 -21.79
C ALA A 417 -7.16 4.88 -21.46
N LEU A 418 -6.74 4.77 -20.19
CA LEU A 418 -5.38 5.14 -19.77
C LEU A 418 -4.28 4.37 -20.53
N PRO A 419 -4.29 3.02 -20.60
CA PRO A 419 -3.24 2.30 -21.33
C PRO A 419 -3.19 2.66 -22.82
N ALA A 420 -4.34 2.84 -23.47
CA ALA A 420 -4.41 3.24 -24.87
C ALA A 420 -3.80 4.63 -25.10
N ARG A 421 -4.03 5.59 -24.18
CA ARG A 421 -3.37 6.91 -24.22
C ARG A 421 -1.86 6.81 -24.09
N LEU A 422 -1.36 5.98 -23.18
CA LEU A 422 0.08 5.76 -22.99
C LEU A 422 0.72 5.14 -24.23
N CYS A 423 0.09 4.11 -24.81
CA CYS A 423 0.57 3.48 -26.04
C CYS A 423 0.49 4.45 -27.24
N GLY A 424 -0.57 5.27 -27.33
CA GLY A 424 -0.69 6.33 -28.34
C GLY A 424 0.43 7.37 -28.24
N LEU A 425 0.72 7.83 -27.03
CA LEU A 425 1.84 8.75 -26.76
C LEU A 425 3.18 8.13 -27.19
N LEU A 426 3.43 6.86 -26.84
CA LEU A 426 4.66 6.17 -27.23
C LEU A 426 4.79 6.09 -28.75
N ARG A 427 3.71 5.82 -29.48
CA ARG A 427 3.67 5.78 -30.94
C ARG A 427 4.00 7.15 -31.55
N GLU A 428 3.32 8.22 -31.12
CA GLU A 428 3.57 9.59 -31.58
C GLU A 428 5.04 9.99 -31.35
N LEU A 429 5.58 9.68 -30.19
CA LEU A 429 6.98 9.94 -29.85
C LEU A 429 7.94 9.12 -30.72
N ALA A 430 7.63 7.85 -30.99
CA ALA A 430 8.42 6.97 -31.87
C ALA A 430 8.43 7.48 -33.31
N ASP A 431 7.34 8.10 -33.75
CA ASP A 431 7.19 8.72 -35.09
C ASP A 431 7.82 10.12 -35.19
N GLY A 432 8.38 10.62 -34.08
CA GLY A 432 9.16 11.87 -34.10
C GLY A 432 8.47 13.09 -33.48
N ALA A 433 7.24 12.97 -32.97
CA ALA A 433 6.55 14.08 -32.31
C ALA A 433 7.29 14.55 -31.03
N GLU A 434 7.06 15.78 -30.64
CA GLU A 434 7.66 16.41 -29.42
C GLU A 434 6.77 16.25 -28.18
N CYS A 435 5.46 16.11 -28.36
CA CYS A 435 4.43 15.93 -27.33
C CYS A 435 4.68 16.82 -26.09
N PRO A 436 4.56 18.13 -26.19
CA PRO A 436 4.82 19.03 -25.04
C PRO A 436 3.73 18.90 -23.99
N VAL A 437 4.11 19.07 -22.71
CA VAL A 437 3.17 19.13 -21.60
C VAL A 437 2.32 20.40 -21.71
N PRO A 438 0.99 20.34 -21.76
CA PRO A 438 0.14 21.50 -21.86
C PRO A 438 0.32 22.44 -20.65
N ALA A 439 0.24 23.76 -20.90
CA ALA A 439 0.30 24.75 -19.82
C ALA A 439 -0.99 24.82 -18.97
N ARG A 440 -2.07 24.25 -19.48
CA ARG A 440 -3.37 24.18 -18.80
C ARG A 440 -3.94 22.78 -18.91
N PRO A 441 -4.73 22.31 -17.93
CA PRO A 441 -5.33 20.99 -17.98
C PRO A 441 -6.25 20.87 -19.19
N LEU A 442 -6.26 19.69 -19.80
CA LEU A 442 -7.22 19.36 -20.86
C LEU A 442 -8.61 19.04 -20.32
N THR A 443 -8.69 18.61 -19.06
CA THR A 443 -9.94 18.30 -18.37
C THR A 443 -10.20 19.35 -17.30
N PRO A 444 -11.39 19.97 -17.25
CA PRO A 444 -11.72 20.87 -16.14
C PRO A 444 -11.89 20.08 -14.85
N ALA A 445 -11.48 20.63 -13.72
CA ALA A 445 -11.78 20.06 -12.41
C ALA A 445 -13.30 20.03 -12.17
N ALA A 446 -13.79 18.97 -11.55
CA ALA A 446 -15.20 18.83 -11.20
C ALA A 446 -15.64 19.96 -10.24
N SER A 447 -16.91 20.33 -10.30
CA SER A 447 -17.51 21.33 -9.39
C SER A 447 -17.41 20.86 -7.94
N GLY A 448 -17.22 21.78 -7.01
CA GLY A 448 -17.08 21.47 -5.58
C GLY A 448 -15.66 21.10 -5.13
N TRP A 449 -14.70 20.99 -6.06
CA TRP A 449 -13.30 20.82 -5.72
C TRP A 449 -12.58 22.17 -5.69
N TRP A 450 -11.66 22.30 -4.75
CA TRP A 450 -10.84 23.48 -4.58
C TRP A 450 -9.36 23.11 -4.43
N ARG A 451 -8.46 23.88 -5.09
CA ARG A 451 -7.01 23.68 -5.04
C ARG A 451 -6.41 24.48 -3.90
N ALA A 452 -6.14 23.81 -2.77
CA ALA A 452 -5.38 24.36 -1.65
C ALA A 452 -3.86 24.22 -1.89
N SER A 453 -3.04 24.88 -1.07
CA SER A 453 -1.56 24.73 -1.11
C SER A 453 -1.11 23.27 -0.91
N GLN A 454 -1.82 22.52 -0.08
CA GLN A 454 -1.51 21.12 0.26
C GLN A 454 -2.05 20.10 -0.74
N GLY A 455 -2.94 20.47 -1.66
CA GLY A 455 -3.55 19.56 -2.63
C GLY A 455 -4.99 19.94 -2.96
N TRP A 456 -5.68 19.02 -3.61
CA TRP A 456 -7.08 19.17 -3.96
C TRP A 456 -7.99 18.70 -2.83
N VAL A 457 -9.06 19.43 -2.58
CA VAL A 457 -10.04 19.12 -1.53
C VAL A 457 -11.46 19.29 -2.03
N SER A 458 -12.32 18.34 -1.70
CA SER A 458 -13.76 18.40 -1.98
C SER A 458 -14.48 19.20 -0.88
N LEU A 459 -14.97 20.37 -1.23
CA LEU A 459 -15.73 21.23 -0.31
C LEU A 459 -17.02 20.54 0.15
N THR A 460 -17.66 19.75 -0.72
CA THR A 460 -18.86 18.99 -0.42
C THR A 460 -18.57 17.94 0.65
N ARG A 461 -17.54 17.09 0.46
CA ARG A 461 -17.19 16.03 1.41
C ARG A 461 -16.78 16.59 2.77
N VAL A 462 -16.02 17.69 2.81
CA VAL A 462 -15.71 18.36 4.08
C VAL A 462 -16.98 18.86 4.76
N GLY A 463 -17.93 19.42 4.01
CA GLY A 463 -19.23 19.84 4.52
C GLY A 463 -20.05 18.66 5.08
N ASP A 464 -20.02 17.49 4.39
CA ASP A 464 -20.71 16.27 4.84
C ASP A 464 -20.10 15.72 6.14
N VAL A 465 -18.76 15.69 6.22
CA VAL A 465 -18.05 15.31 7.45
C VAL A 465 -18.39 16.24 8.61
N LEU A 466 -18.45 17.54 8.38
CA LEU A 466 -18.88 18.47 9.43
C LEU A 466 -20.31 18.19 9.90
N ARG A 467 -21.25 17.93 8.96
CA ARG A 467 -22.64 17.60 9.26
C ARG A 467 -22.83 16.23 9.95
N SER A 468 -21.89 15.30 9.77
CA SER A 468 -21.93 14.00 10.46
C SER A 468 -21.63 14.08 11.95
N HIS A 469 -21.07 15.19 12.45
CA HIS A 469 -20.89 15.40 13.89
C HIS A 469 -22.25 15.56 14.59
N PRO A 470 -22.55 14.80 15.66
CA PRO A 470 -23.90 14.77 16.29
C PRO A 470 -24.42 16.14 16.77
N GLY A 471 -23.52 17.04 17.11
CA GLY A 471 -23.88 18.38 17.56
C GLY A 471 -23.85 19.46 16.48
N VAL A 472 -23.62 19.11 15.21
CA VAL A 472 -23.67 20.04 14.07
C VAL A 472 -25.02 19.92 13.37
N LEU A 473 -25.78 21.00 13.31
CA LEU A 473 -27.11 21.04 12.71
C LEU A 473 -27.06 21.36 11.21
N ASP A 474 -26.07 22.16 10.81
CA ASP A 474 -25.81 22.52 9.42
C ASP A 474 -24.39 23.05 9.29
N ALA A 475 -23.76 22.85 8.12
CA ALA A 475 -22.42 23.32 7.86
C ALA A 475 -22.19 23.64 6.37
N THR A 476 -21.39 24.66 6.13
CA THR A 476 -20.87 25.04 4.81
C THR A 476 -19.37 25.27 4.89
N VAL A 477 -18.67 25.02 3.79
CA VAL A 477 -17.21 25.21 3.70
C VAL A 477 -16.90 26.06 2.48
N ALA A 478 -16.02 27.02 2.65
CA ALA A 478 -15.59 27.88 1.55
C ALA A 478 -14.08 28.21 1.67
N PRO A 479 -13.41 28.52 0.56
CA PRO A 479 -12.09 29.12 0.59
C PRO A 479 -12.10 30.48 1.30
N GLY A 480 -11.11 30.72 2.16
CA GLY A 480 -10.89 31.99 2.83
C GLY A 480 -9.44 32.43 2.74
N VAL A 481 -9.23 33.73 2.90
CA VAL A 481 -7.90 34.33 2.99
C VAL A 481 -7.90 35.18 4.25
N ASP A 482 -6.85 35.07 5.08
CA ASP A 482 -6.69 35.95 6.22
C ASP A 482 -6.37 37.37 5.72
N THR A 483 -7.30 38.30 5.99
CA THR A 483 -7.19 39.71 5.58
C THR A 483 -6.28 40.55 6.50
N ALA A 484 -5.74 39.95 7.56
CA ALA A 484 -4.92 40.62 8.54
C ALA A 484 -3.42 40.38 8.28
N GLY A 485 -2.85 41.12 7.32
CA GLY A 485 -1.40 41.15 7.08
C GLY A 485 -0.96 40.50 5.77
N ASP A 486 0.07 41.04 5.16
CA ASP A 486 0.68 40.69 3.87
C ASP A 486 0.79 39.16 3.66
N GLY A 487 0.05 38.60 2.69
CA GLY A 487 0.35 37.31 2.09
C GLY A 487 -0.21 36.06 2.80
N GLY A 488 -1.35 36.13 3.48
CA GLY A 488 -1.99 34.94 4.08
C GLY A 488 -2.26 33.85 3.06
N GLU A 489 -1.80 32.62 3.34
CA GLU A 489 -2.09 31.46 2.49
C GLU A 489 -3.61 31.16 2.47
N PRO A 490 -4.18 30.84 1.30
CA PRO A 490 -5.58 30.44 1.20
C PRO A 490 -5.84 29.19 2.04
N HIS A 491 -6.88 29.22 2.87
CA HIS A 491 -7.28 28.12 3.73
C HIS A 491 -8.79 27.89 3.69
N LEU A 492 -9.25 26.73 4.18
CA LEU A 492 -10.66 26.44 4.31
C LEU A 492 -11.25 27.14 5.55
N VAL A 493 -12.43 27.72 5.38
CA VAL A 493 -13.25 28.24 6.47
C VAL A 493 -14.53 27.41 6.56
N ALA A 494 -14.74 26.79 7.72
CA ALA A 494 -15.99 26.10 8.03
C ALA A 494 -16.93 27.05 8.78
N HIS A 495 -18.14 27.19 8.29
CA HIS A 495 -19.25 27.84 8.97
C HIS A 495 -20.26 26.79 9.38
N ALA A 496 -20.53 26.64 10.69
CA ALA A 496 -21.46 25.66 11.17
C ALA A 496 -22.43 26.20 12.22
N ARG A 497 -23.68 25.75 12.13
CA ARG A 497 -24.70 25.95 13.16
C ARG A 497 -24.66 24.72 14.08
N VAL A 498 -24.46 24.95 15.37
CA VAL A 498 -24.15 23.88 16.32
C VAL A 498 -25.03 23.94 17.58
N ALA A 499 -25.11 22.82 18.29
CA ALA A 499 -25.68 22.76 19.64
C ALA A 499 -24.87 23.65 20.61
N PRO A 500 -25.47 24.13 21.72
CA PRO A 500 -24.86 25.15 22.59
C PRO A 500 -23.53 24.73 23.24
N ASP A 501 -23.30 23.45 23.44
CA ASP A 501 -22.16 22.83 24.10
C ASP A 501 -21.02 22.46 23.16
N VAL A 502 -21.25 22.42 21.84
CA VAL A 502 -20.25 22.06 20.82
C VAL A 502 -19.21 23.17 20.66
N THR A 503 -17.95 22.80 20.76
CA THR A 503 -16.81 23.72 20.60
C THR A 503 -16.15 23.56 19.23
N PRO A 504 -15.38 24.56 18.75
CA PRO A 504 -14.55 24.42 17.55
C PRO A 504 -13.56 23.24 17.62
N ASP A 505 -13.04 22.94 18.81
CA ASP A 505 -12.09 21.83 19.04
C ASP A 505 -12.77 20.46 18.87
N ASP A 506 -14.06 20.34 19.24
CA ASP A 506 -14.85 19.12 19.04
C ASP A 506 -15.07 18.85 17.54
N VAL A 507 -15.47 19.88 16.81
CA VAL A 507 -15.70 19.79 15.37
C VAL A 507 -14.40 19.52 14.63
N HIS A 508 -13.31 20.20 15.02
CA HIS A 508 -12.00 19.97 14.41
C HIS A 508 -11.48 18.54 14.65
N ARG A 509 -11.58 18.04 15.87
CA ARG A 509 -11.22 16.66 16.22
C ARG A 509 -12.02 15.66 15.39
N HIS A 510 -13.32 15.87 15.25
CA HIS A 510 -14.17 15.02 14.42
C HIS A 510 -13.68 14.96 12.96
N VAL A 511 -13.32 16.09 12.35
CA VAL A 511 -12.75 16.10 10.99
C VAL A 511 -11.43 15.35 10.94
N LEU A 512 -10.56 15.54 11.93
CA LEU A 512 -9.27 14.82 11.99
C LEU A 512 -9.45 13.30 12.13
N ASP A 513 -10.48 12.84 12.81
CA ASP A 513 -10.78 11.42 12.99
C ASP A 513 -11.36 10.78 11.71
N GLN A 514 -11.87 11.59 10.78
CA GLN A 514 -12.40 11.14 9.49
C GLN A 514 -11.38 11.23 8.33
N LEU A 515 -10.17 11.74 8.56
CA LEU A 515 -9.17 11.93 7.51
C LEU A 515 -8.80 10.65 6.76
N GLY A 516 -8.73 9.52 7.45
CA GLY A 516 -8.41 8.21 6.86
C GLY A 516 -9.59 7.49 6.23
N GLU A 517 -10.82 7.92 6.55
CA GLU A 517 -12.06 7.24 6.12
C GLU A 517 -12.70 7.91 4.90
N VAL A 518 -12.54 9.22 4.78
CA VAL A 518 -13.19 10.01 3.71
C VAL A 518 -12.12 10.60 2.79
N PRO A 519 -11.96 10.07 1.57
CA PRO A 519 -11.01 10.58 0.59
C PRO A 519 -11.27 12.04 0.20
N GLY A 520 -10.19 12.79 -0.03
CA GLY A 520 -10.28 14.16 -0.56
C GLY A 520 -10.81 15.20 0.42
N ILE A 521 -10.77 14.93 1.73
CA ILE A 521 -11.05 15.95 2.76
C ILE A 521 -9.76 16.57 3.30
N MET A 522 -9.93 17.77 3.85
CA MET A 522 -8.89 18.51 4.56
C MET A 522 -9.53 19.26 5.73
N ALA A 523 -8.89 19.27 6.88
CA ALA A 523 -9.38 20.01 8.03
C ALA A 523 -9.37 21.51 7.77
N PRO A 524 -10.47 22.24 8.01
CA PRO A 524 -10.53 23.69 7.87
C PRO A 524 -9.46 24.39 8.72
N GLY A 525 -8.86 25.43 8.15
CA GLY A 525 -7.92 26.31 8.86
C GLY A 525 -8.62 27.22 9.87
N ARG A 526 -9.93 27.43 9.71
CA ARG A 526 -10.75 28.28 10.60
C ARG A 526 -12.16 27.72 10.74
N TYR A 527 -12.69 27.78 11.97
CA TYR A 527 -14.05 27.40 12.31
C TYR A 527 -14.82 28.61 12.84
N VAL A 528 -15.99 28.87 12.28
CA VAL A 528 -16.96 29.91 12.70
C VAL A 528 -18.24 29.19 13.11
N LEU A 529 -18.48 29.08 14.42
CA LEU A 529 -19.64 28.37 14.95
C LEU A 529 -20.71 29.34 15.45
N SER A 530 -21.97 29.15 15.02
CA SER A 530 -23.14 29.85 15.54
C SER A 530 -24.01 28.89 16.34
N PRO A 531 -24.41 29.24 17.60
CA PRO A 531 -25.30 28.41 18.38
C PRO A 531 -26.68 28.30 17.73
N ALA A 532 -27.35 27.17 17.91
CA ALA A 532 -28.75 26.98 17.53
C ALA A 532 -29.68 28.00 18.21
N GLY A 533 -30.67 28.53 17.49
CA GLY A 533 -31.63 29.47 18.02
C GLY A 533 -31.36 30.96 17.74
N LEU A 534 -30.32 31.28 16.95
CA LEU A 534 -30.13 32.65 16.42
C LEU A 534 -30.91 32.82 15.12
N GLU A 535 -31.73 33.86 15.05
CA GLU A 535 -32.43 34.24 13.80
C GLU A 535 -31.42 34.77 12.76
N PRO A 536 -31.64 34.47 11.44
CA PRO A 536 -30.86 35.04 10.38
C PRO A 536 -30.93 36.58 10.40
N GLY A 537 -29.82 37.26 10.57
CA GLY A 537 -29.76 38.75 10.49
C GLY A 537 -29.34 39.49 11.76
N ARG A 538 -29.03 38.81 12.87
CA ARG A 538 -28.51 39.45 14.09
C ARG A 538 -26.96 39.43 14.11
N PRO A 539 -26.30 40.54 14.50
CA PRO A 539 -24.86 40.68 14.44
C PRO A 539 -24.07 39.72 15.37
N PRO A 540 -22.75 39.54 15.13
CA PRO A 540 -21.94 38.38 15.44
C PRO A 540 -21.47 38.20 16.90
N ASP A 541 -22.14 38.82 17.90
CA ASP A 541 -21.68 38.76 19.30
C ASP A 541 -21.67 37.35 19.95
N ARG A 542 -22.14 36.32 19.22
CA ARG A 542 -22.21 34.94 19.72
C ARG A 542 -21.53 33.90 18.83
N PHE A 543 -20.66 34.31 17.90
CA PHE A 543 -19.85 33.35 17.16
C PHE A 543 -18.66 32.89 17.99
N ARG A 544 -18.42 31.58 18.00
CA ARG A 544 -17.18 30.98 18.49
C ARG A 544 -16.26 30.73 17.31
N THR A 545 -15.03 31.19 17.38
CA THR A 545 -14.04 31.00 16.32
C THR A 545 -12.80 30.32 16.89
N ALA A 546 -12.24 29.40 16.10
CA ALA A 546 -10.91 28.86 16.36
C ALA A 546 -10.18 28.67 15.02
N THR A 547 -8.88 28.72 15.07
CA THR A 547 -8.02 28.31 13.96
C THR A 547 -7.69 26.84 14.09
N GLY A 548 -7.77 26.09 12.98
CA GLY A 548 -7.40 24.69 12.87
C GLY A 548 -6.45 24.46 11.70
N GLY A 549 -6.20 23.22 11.33
CA GLY A 549 -5.34 22.87 10.20
C GLY A 549 -3.85 22.84 10.55
N ALA A 550 -2.98 23.35 9.67
CA ALA A 550 -1.52 23.26 9.79
C ALA A 550 -0.91 23.97 11.02
N THR A 551 -1.63 24.89 11.62
CA THR A 551 -1.24 25.56 12.87
C THR A 551 -2.01 24.97 14.03
N THR A 552 -1.46 23.96 14.61
CA THR A 552 -1.81 23.22 15.82
C THR A 552 -3.00 23.76 16.64
N PRO A 553 -4.23 23.23 16.51
CA PRO A 553 -5.23 23.38 17.54
C PRO A 553 -4.72 22.70 18.81
N ARG A 554 -4.83 23.34 19.94
CA ARG A 554 -4.55 22.71 21.23
C ARG A 554 -5.75 21.84 21.61
N ILE A 555 -5.90 20.68 20.95
CA ILE A 555 -6.83 19.67 21.45
C ILE A 555 -6.33 19.28 22.84
N PRO A 556 -7.12 19.53 23.91
CA PRO A 556 -6.70 19.21 25.26
C PRO A 556 -6.50 17.69 25.40
N SER A 557 -5.54 17.30 26.24
CA SER A 557 -5.37 15.89 26.58
C SER A 557 -6.59 15.39 27.36
N ARG A 558 -7.01 14.16 27.04
CA ARG A 558 -8.17 13.53 27.68
C ARG A 558 -7.83 12.10 28.13
N PRO A 559 -7.94 11.78 29.42
CA PRO A 559 -7.76 10.41 29.90
C PRO A 559 -8.92 9.50 29.46
N PRO A 560 -8.76 8.16 29.52
CA PRO A 560 -9.83 7.21 29.21
C PRO A 560 -11.00 7.32 30.20
N ALA A 561 -12.23 7.39 29.70
CA ALA A 561 -13.43 7.59 30.51
C ALA A 561 -14.41 6.39 30.46
N THR A 562 -14.50 5.67 29.32
CA THR A 562 -15.38 4.51 29.15
C THR A 562 -14.64 3.19 29.37
N ASP A 563 -15.35 2.07 29.46
CA ASP A 563 -14.72 0.74 29.59
C ASP A 563 -13.94 0.36 28.35
N THR A 564 -14.45 0.68 27.15
CA THR A 564 -13.75 0.47 25.88
C THR A 564 -12.47 1.31 25.78
N GLU A 565 -12.53 2.58 26.20
CA GLU A 565 -11.36 3.45 26.25
C GLU A 565 -10.32 2.94 27.27
N ARG A 566 -10.74 2.49 28.45
CA ARG A 566 -9.83 1.90 29.45
C ARG A 566 -9.17 0.62 28.96
N ALA A 567 -9.91 -0.24 28.24
CA ALA A 567 -9.36 -1.44 27.62
C ALA A 567 -8.33 -1.10 26.54
N LEU A 568 -8.64 -0.17 25.65
CA LEU A 568 -7.71 0.28 24.61
C LEU A 568 -6.47 0.95 25.20
N ALA A 569 -6.64 1.83 26.19
CA ALA A 569 -5.54 2.49 26.86
C ALA A 569 -4.63 1.51 27.59
N ALA A 570 -5.19 0.48 28.24
CA ALA A 570 -4.42 -0.59 28.87
C ALA A 570 -3.61 -1.41 27.85
N ALA A 571 -4.20 -1.72 26.69
CA ALA A 571 -3.51 -2.41 25.61
C ALA A 571 -2.36 -1.56 25.03
N VAL A 572 -2.60 -0.26 24.79
CA VAL A 572 -1.57 0.70 24.32
C VAL A 572 -0.42 0.79 25.32
N ALA A 573 -0.72 0.96 26.62
CA ALA A 573 0.28 1.02 27.68
C ALA A 573 1.10 -0.27 27.78
N ALA A 574 0.48 -1.43 27.54
CA ALA A 574 1.14 -2.74 27.63
C ALA A 574 2.08 -3.03 26.45
N VAL A 575 1.83 -2.48 25.26
CA VAL A 575 2.74 -2.66 24.12
C VAL A 575 3.90 -1.67 24.12
N GLY A 576 3.73 -0.50 24.73
CA GLY A 576 4.76 0.53 24.92
C GLY A 576 5.34 1.14 23.64
N PRO A 577 6.19 2.17 23.75
CA PRO A 577 6.88 2.76 22.60
C PRO A 577 7.83 1.76 21.93
N GLY A 578 7.75 1.66 20.60
CA GLY A 578 8.69 0.86 19.78
C GLY A 578 8.50 -0.66 19.83
N GLY A 579 7.42 -1.19 20.45
CA GLY A 579 7.13 -2.63 20.47
C GLY A 579 8.12 -3.50 21.24
N LEU A 580 9.03 -2.91 22.02
CA LEU A 580 10.00 -3.60 22.84
C LEU A 580 9.39 -3.99 24.21
N PRO A 581 9.83 -5.13 24.82
CA PRO A 581 9.33 -5.51 26.13
C PRO A 581 9.70 -4.46 27.17
N ALA A 582 8.68 -4.00 27.85
CA ALA A 582 8.60 -3.29 29.12
C ALA A 582 9.89 -2.75 29.77
N GLY A 583 10.08 -1.43 29.68
CA GLY A 583 10.99 -0.68 30.55
C GLY A 583 10.41 0.65 31.02
N THR A 584 9.44 1.21 30.32
CA THR A 584 8.73 2.45 30.70
C THR A 584 7.26 2.30 30.38
N PHE A 585 6.53 1.64 31.29
CA PHE A 585 5.07 1.59 31.22
C PHE A 585 4.51 2.98 31.53
N HIS A 586 3.81 3.57 30.56
CA HIS A 586 2.87 4.62 30.90
C HIS A 586 1.69 3.99 31.65
N SER A 587 1.23 4.64 32.72
CA SER A 587 -0.06 4.27 33.32
C SER A 587 -1.13 4.34 32.20
N PRO A 588 -2.09 3.40 32.11
CA PRO A 588 -3.23 3.54 31.21
C PRO A 588 -3.91 4.91 31.29
N ASP A 589 -3.96 5.52 32.47
CA ASP A 589 -4.52 6.85 32.72
C ASP A 589 -3.72 7.99 32.05
N ALA A 590 -2.46 7.75 31.67
CA ALA A 590 -1.63 8.71 30.97
C ALA A 590 -1.80 8.65 29.43
N VAL A 591 -2.58 7.70 28.94
CA VAL A 591 -2.88 7.58 27.49
C VAL A 591 -3.90 8.66 27.11
N ASP A 592 -3.51 9.54 26.17
CA ASP A 592 -4.36 10.61 25.68
C ASP A 592 -5.31 10.10 24.59
N MET A 593 -6.58 10.00 24.91
CA MET A 593 -7.62 9.49 24.01
C MET A 593 -7.91 10.42 22.80
N ASN A 594 -7.44 11.65 22.83
CA ASN A 594 -7.57 12.60 21.72
C ASN A 594 -6.40 12.53 20.71
N ARG A 595 -5.43 11.63 20.92
CA ARG A 595 -4.28 11.40 20.04
C ARG A 595 -4.43 10.11 19.25
N CYS A 596 -3.75 10.02 18.10
CA CYS A 596 -3.64 8.76 17.38
C CYS A 596 -2.60 7.82 18.02
N LEU A 597 -2.65 6.54 17.66
CA LEU A 597 -1.75 5.53 18.21
C LEU A 597 -0.27 5.90 18.03
N ALA A 598 0.07 6.46 16.89
CA ALA A 598 1.44 6.88 16.57
C ALA A 598 1.98 7.99 17.51
N ASP A 599 1.12 8.86 18.05
CA ASP A 599 1.53 9.90 19.02
C ASP A 599 2.01 9.30 20.35
N HIS A 600 1.59 8.07 20.67
CA HIS A 600 2.04 7.30 21.83
C HIS A 600 3.31 6.48 21.55
N GLY A 601 3.95 6.66 20.37
CA GLY A 601 5.17 5.95 19.99
C GLY A 601 4.95 4.49 19.60
N VAL A 602 3.71 4.05 19.43
CA VAL A 602 3.36 2.70 18.99
C VAL A 602 3.43 2.65 17.46
N THR A 603 4.09 1.64 16.93
CA THR A 603 4.30 1.43 15.49
C THR A 603 3.63 0.15 15.01
N LEU A 604 3.62 -0.07 13.68
CA LEU A 604 2.96 -1.23 13.04
C LEU A 604 3.32 -2.57 13.69
N VAL A 605 4.56 -2.74 14.14
CA VAL A 605 5.04 -4.02 14.73
C VAL A 605 4.41 -4.35 16.07
N ALA A 606 3.78 -3.40 16.73
CA ALA A 606 3.09 -3.61 17.99
C ALA A 606 1.58 -3.90 17.82
N ILE A 607 1.00 -3.57 16.68
CA ILE A 607 -0.44 -3.65 16.44
C ILE A 607 -0.99 -5.08 16.58
N PRO A 608 -0.38 -6.15 16.03
CA PRO A 608 -0.90 -7.51 16.22
C PRO A 608 -1.00 -7.90 17.70
N ARG A 609 0.00 -7.50 18.49
CA ARG A 609 -0.01 -7.74 19.94
C ARG A 609 -1.08 -6.91 20.65
N LEU A 610 -1.26 -5.65 20.24
CA LEU A 610 -2.30 -4.76 20.79
C LEU A 610 -3.69 -5.36 20.54
N LEU A 611 -3.98 -5.81 19.33
CA LEU A 611 -5.24 -6.48 18.98
C LEU A 611 -5.46 -7.76 19.79
N ALA A 612 -4.41 -8.56 20.01
CA ALA A 612 -4.51 -9.76 20.84
C ALA A 612 -4.83 -9.43 22.30
N LEU A 613 -4.28 -8.34 22.87
CA LEU A 613 -4.60 -7.86 24.21
C LEU A 613 -6.04 -7.36 24.31
N LEU A 614 -6.54 -6.64 23.30
CA LEU A 614 -7.94 -6.21 23.24
C LEU A 614 -8.88 -7.43 23.20
N HIS A 615 -8.57 -8.42 22.37
CA HIS A 615 -9.34 -9.66 22.31
C HIS A 615 -9.35 -10.42 23.63
N GLN A 616 -8.21 -10.51 24.35
CA GLN A 616 -8.12 -11.10 25.68
C GLN A 616 -8.94 -10.33 26.72
N SER A 617 -9.08 -9.01 26.53
CA SER A 617 -9.91 -8.15 27.39
C SER A 617 -11.39 -8.19 27.03
N GLY A 618 -11.79 -9.03 26.05
CA GLY A 618 -13.19 -9.22 25.66
C GLY A 618 -13.70 -8.28 24.59
N PHE A 619 -12.83 -7.61 23.83
CA PHE A 619 -13.21 -6.65 22.80
C PHE A 619 -12.68 -6.99 21.41
N THR A 620 -13.43 -6.59 20.39
CA THR A 620 -13.10 -6.68 18.96
C THR A 620 -13.66 -5.44 18.22
N GLY A 621 -13.53 -5.37 16.88
CA GLY A 621 -14.20 -4.34 16.05
C GLY A 621 -13.26 -3.31 15.43
N ILE A 622 -11.99 -3.21 15.86
CA ILE A 622 -11.01 -2.29 15.25
C ILE A 622 -10.12 -3.07 14.27
N ALA A 623 -9.95 -2.55 13.07
CA ALA A 623 -9.02 -3.09 12.09
C ALA A 623 -7.58 -2.58 12.32
N SER A 624 -6.59 -3.35 11.86
CA SER A 624 -5.18 -3.03 12.08
C SER A 624 -4.72 -1.76 11.34
N ASP A 625 -5.27 -1.51 10.15
CA ASP A 625 -5.00 -0.31 9.35
C ASP A 625 -5.60 0.96 9.97
N GLU A 626 -6.77 0.85 10.62
CA GLU A 626 -7.35 1.96 11.39
C GLU A 626 -6.45 2.38 12.55
N LEU A 627 -5.88 1.41 13.28
CA LEU A 627 -4.89 1.66 14.34
C LEU A 627 -3.60 2.32 13.81
N ALA A 628 -3.21 2.02 12.58
CA ALA A 628 -2.04 2.61 11.94
C ALA A 628 -2.29 4.03 11.41
N GLY A 629 -3.56 4.45 11.33
CA GLY A 629 -4.02 5.68 10.70
C GLY A 629 -3.97 6.93 11.60
N THR A 630 -4.72 7.94 11.18
CA THR A 630 -4.78 9.26 11.82
C THR A 630 -5.84 9.37 12.91
N ALA A 631 -6.77 8.41 13.02
CA ALA A 631 -7.89 8.45 13.96
C ALA A 631 -7.41 8.48 15.42
N SER A 632 -8.11 9.23 16.27
CA SER A 632 -7.81 9.28 17.70
C SER A 632 -8.19 7.98 18.41
N LEU A 633 -7.49 7.64 19.49
CA LEU A 633 -7.82 6.46 20.28
C LEU A 633 -9.26 6.49 20.83
N GLY A 634 -9.80 7.68 21.12
CA GLY A 634 -11.19 7.84 21.55
C GLY A 634 -12.19 7.50 20.45
N HIS A 635 -11.88 7.89 19.19
CA HIS A 635 -12.68 7.51 18.03
C HIS A 635 -12.64 5.99 17.82
N LEU A 636 -11.46 5.40 17.81
CA LEU A 636 -11.28 3.95 17.66
C LEU A 636 -11.95 3.15 18.80
N ALA A 637 -11.87 3.64 20.05
CA ALA A 637 -12.53 2.98 21.17
C ALA A 637 -14.07 2.93 21.07
N ALA A 638 -14.67 3.88 20.34
CA ALA A 638 -16.10 3.89 20.07
C ALA A 638 -16.55 2.79 19.09
N ALA A 639 -15.64 2.26 18.28
CA ALA A 639 -15.87 1.14 17.37
C ALA A 639 -15.64 -0.24 18.02
N LEU A 640 -15.14 -0.29 19.27
CA LEU A 640 -14.95 -1.54 19.99
C LEU A 640 -16.28 -2.19 20.40
N GLU A 641 -16.43 -3.44 20.05
CA GLU A 641 -17.57 -4.28 20.38
C GLU A 641 -17.16 -5.37 21.39
N PRO A 642 -18.04 -5.72 22.36
CA PRO A 642 -17.81 -6.87 23.21
C PRO A 642 -17.75 -8.16 22.37
N LEU A 643 -16.84 -9.06 22.70
CA LEU A 643 -16.84 -10.38 22.09
C LEU A 643 -18.17 -11.11 22.36
N PRO A 644 -18.73 -11.81 21.36
CA PRO A 644 -19.94 -12.60 21.55
C PRO A 644 -19.71 -13.62 22.65
N THR A 645 -20.51 -13.58 23.70
CA THR A 645 -20.49 -14.58 24.78
C THR A 645 -20.77 -15.95 24.15
N ARG A 646 -19.81 -16.88 24.25
CA ARG A 646 -20.09 -18.27 23.87
C ARG A 646 -21.28 -18.76 24.67
N ALA A 647 -22.44 -18.92 24.02
CA ALA A 647 -23.56 -19.61 24.62
C ALA A 647 -23.03 -21.02 25.04
N HIS A 648 -22.95 -21.27 26.33
CA HIS A 648 -22.80 -22.61 26.84
C HIS A 648 -23.99 -23.41 26.34
N HIS A 649 -23.80 -24.18 25.28
CA HIS A 649 -24.69 -25.31 25.04
C HIS A 649 -24.46 -26.29 26.20
N GLY A 650 -25.20 -26.08 27.27
CA GLY A 650 -25.43 -27.05 28.29
C GLY A 650 -26.09 -28.25 27.64
N GLY A 651 -25.30 -29.30 27.39
CA GLY A 651 -25.83 -30.59 27.03
C GLY A 651 -26.67 -31.09 28.21
N GLU A 652 -27.99 -30.95 28.15
CA GLU A 652 -28.88 -31.80 28.91
C GLU A 652 -28.71 -33.24 28.40
N ALA A 653 -27.95 -33.99 29.16
CA ALA A 653 -28.08 -35.44 29.12
C ALA A 653 -29.45 -35.78 29.72
N SER A 654 -30.39 -36.18 28.92
CA SER A 654 -31.62 -36.82 29.35
C SER A 654 -31.43 -38.35 29.40
N PRO A 655 -32.10 -39.03 30.31
CA PRO A 655 -31.76 -40.36 30.90
C PRO A 655 -31.94 -41.56 29.97
#